data_424573013e411565e559299bd5679b77
#
_entry.id   424573013e411565e559299bd5679b77
#
_cell.length_a   1.000
_cell.length_b   1.000
_cell.length_c   1.000
_cell.angle_alpha   90.00
_cell.angle_beta   90.00
_cell.angle_gamma   90.00
#
_symmetry.space_group_name_H-M   'P 1'
#
loop_
_entity.id
_entity.type
_entity.pdbx_description
1 polymer ?
#
loop_
_entity_poly.entity_id
_entity_poly.type
_entity_poly.pdbx_seq_one_letter_code
_entity_poly.pdbx_strand_id
1 'polypeptide(L)'
;MSNKRELCTSLVFILYCKVLGQLTSAVDTIYHADTTNTFQLNNRFIIKSSLVIRGDGTLILPDKVQSIEGKLSLPDTVKVHRLIVSYDFLSSGLPVSIGPKWKSLPNLNLASFEKKDTDLPGKVSSFQKKSNVFSSGSMYRQLTVSPLGGSDFTGGLQIQLNGTLSNNMNISGVLTDQDLPIQPEGTTRELDELDQVYLTVTHPNYRVDAGDIIFKLDDKSYNINRKLIGLKNNFNINQWSGTSVYAGSKGNFRSLEIKGRDGDQGPYHLTGKDGNRDIVVLSGTEKVWADGKELVRGKNHDYTIDYSLAEIVFTPRVLIHFDTDLLFEYQYSDFQYQKEFTGGSLRNELGGPGSYSFGFFKESDQYQQQDWSGDIQDSLLILPSGSIRVSTAIQDDNGDYIRQGSIYMYSPEIIPTDSMRYSVTFEFDKNGAYQRHISDGGRIYYEFIDESQRNPALDYFSPYRIVYAPKTHQFGFFNGEYRVNDRIRISGQFSGSKLDLNTMNQGDPKNGGSYTIGIQMDSIEFGPMMMSLEIKDWNRSNEYASIGRENDVRQVRFWNLDSTISNGIQESLIQSEIVFNPIGTSQFEVARLIHGNSARTRLRFNQEIFHKRFKNSFFNYTTVKQHKKSFYRSNGRLQINTKGYSPFISVLREEESHSNRFQKLGGGLNVNLGKRQFDTGVDFRTDELYTGTGSWENESDDFIGYLNYRSLSERGWKQNIVYKKRIKSSSSNASYDYSLIDLGMGYNQAYKPFQWEIQARKEESFSEERAIVYDSVGAGLGQYRYDPVFNTYISDVNGDFIAYNVLTGNREPNTAIEGSQKFSLDLSRVLGFPDILFRANSRQEFRGQVPTLGYILRPDIQDTSVSRSNIYSRIEMIFSSNHRILTWIEN
;
A
#
# COMPACT_ATOMS: atom_id res chain seq x y z
N MET A 1 43.32 -2.07 -22.74
CA MET A 1 43.62 -0.91 -21.88
C MET A 1 42.52 0.14 -21.85
N SER A 2 41.40 -0.10 -22.55
CA SER A 2 40.25 0.84 -22.57
C SER A 2 39.26 0.67 -21.40
N ASN A 3 39.16 -0.51 -20.81
CA ASN A 3 38.11 -0.81 -19.78
C ASN A 3 38.43 -0.33 -18.35
N LYS A 4 39.64 0.20 -18.09
CA LYS A 4 39.96 0.74 -16.76
C LYS A 4 39.59 2.22 -16.56
N ARG A 5 39.31 2.94 -17.63
CA ARG A 5 38.89 4.35 -17.55
C ARG A 5 37.43 4.54 -17.21
N GLU A 6 36.56 3.64 -17.60
CA GLU A 6 35.11 3.78 -17.32
C GLU A 6 34.74 3.39 -15.89
N LEU A 7 35.48 2.46 -15.25
CA LEU A 7 35.25 2.13 -13.83
C LEU A 7 35.72 3.25 -12.89
N CYS A 8 36.76 3.99 -13.28
CA CYS A 8 37.23 5.12 -12.51
C CYS A 8 36.30 6.33 -12.54
N THR A 9 35.58 6.57 -13.63
CA THR A 9 34.62 7.69 -13.70
C THR A 9 33.39 7.47 -12.83
N SER A 10 32.89 6.24 -12.70
CA SER A 10 31.77 5.93 -11.82
C SER A 10 32.13 6.01 -10.32
N LEU A 11 33.36 5.63 -9.96
CA LEU A 11 33.86 5.76 -8.58
C LEU A 11 34.15 7.23 -8.21
N VAL A 12 34.58 8.04 -9.15
CA VAL A 12 34.84 9.48 -8.93
C VAL A 12 33.52 10.23 -8.73
N PHE A 13 32.42 9.82 -9.39
CA PHE A 13 31.11 10.45 -9.19
C PHE A 13 30.54 10.15 -7.79
N ILE A 14 30.76 8.94 -7.27
CA ILE A 14 30.34 8.56 -5.89
C ILE A 14 31.19 9.29 -4.84
N LEU A 15 32.46 9.58 -5.12
CA LEU A 15 33.34 10.37 -4.23
C LEU A 15 33.02 11.87 -4.28
N TYR A 16 32.49 12.40 -5.40
CA TYR A 16 32.18 13.82 -5.52
C TYR A 16 30.88 14.21 -4.78
N CYS A 17 29.96 13.28 -4.59
CA CYS A 17 28.76 13.53 -3.77
C CYS A 17 29.02 13.62 -2.25
N LYS A 18 30.20 13.24 -1.76
CA LYS A 18 30.59 13.37 -0.33
C LYS A 18 31.18 14.71 0.05
N VAL A 19 31.35 15.62 -0.90
CA VAL A 19 32.10 16.91 -0.66
C VAL A 19 31.15 18.13 -0.62
N LEU A 20 29.86 17.97 -0.70
CA LEU A 20 28.93 19.10 -0.59
C LEU A 20 28.30 19.13 0.80
N GLY A 21 28.88 19.94 1.68
CA GLY A 21 28.29 20.30 2.96
C GLY A 21 29.15 20.02 4.19
N GLN A 22 30.43 20.43 4.21
CA GLN A 22 31.13 20.50 5.48
C GLN A 22 30.58 21.66 6.31
N LEU A 23 29.85 21.33 7.35
CA LEU A 23 29.54 22.22 8.46
C LEU A 23 30.85 22.62 9.11
N THR A 24 31.09 23.92 9.16
CA THR A 24 32.27 24.49 9.79
C THR A 24 31.82 25.38 10.93
N SER A 25 32.41 25.20 12.12
CA SER A 25 32.11 26.01 13.28
C SER A 25 33.00 27.26 13.29
N ALA A 26 32.42 28.39 13.66
CA ALA A 26 33.12 29.67 13.81
C ALA A 26 32.78 30.34 15.15
N VAL A 27 33.72 31.16 15.64
CA VAL A 27 33.48 31.98 16.81
C VAL A 27 33.90 33.40 16.48
N ASP A 28 32.94 34.32 16.47
CA ASP A 28 33.19 35.77 16.27
C ASP A 28 33.19 36.49 17.60
N THR A 29 34.16 37.36 17.77
CA THR A 29 34.24 38.24 18.94
C THR A 29 34.04 39.68 18.47
N ILE A 30 33.02 40.34 18.98
CA ILE A 30 32.68 41.72 18.63
C ILE A 30 32.92 42.59 19.88
N TYR A 31 33.69 43.63 19.68
CA TYR A 31 33.97 44.64 20.74
C TYR A 31 33.13 45.90 20.47
N HIS A 32 32.81 46.66 21.52
CA HIS A 32 31.96 47.86 21.49
C HIS A 32 30.54 47.57 21.00
N ALA A 33 29.97 46.44 21.44
CA ALA A 33 28.60 46.03 21.09
C ALA A 33 27.53 46.93 21.75
N ASP A 34 27.92 47.91 22.51
CA ASP A 34 27.01 48.88 23.17
C ASP A 34 26.55 50.02 22.24
N THR A 35 27.20 50.16 21.07
CA THR A 35 26.90 51.26 20.11
C THR A 35 25.86 50.93 19.05
N THR A 36 25.63 49.65 18.77
CA THR A 36 24.67 49.20 17.72
C THR A 36 23.99 47.93 18.18
N ASN A 37 22.73 47.79 17.80
CA ASN A 37 21.94 46.59 18.11
C ASN A 37 21.95 45.53 17.00
N THR A 38 22.60 45.85 15.88
CA THR A 38 22.69 44.95 14.72
C THR A 38 24.16 44.69 14.37
N PHE A 39 24.55 43.44 14.28
CA PHE A 39 25.90 42.97 14.08
C PHE A 39 26.03 42.14 12.82
N GLN A 40 27.11 42.34 12.06
CA GLN A 40 27.48 41.52 10.92
C GLN A 40 28.49 40.47 11.38
N LEU A 41 28.17 39.18 11.20
CA LEU A 41 29.08 38.07 11.44
C LEU A 41 30.01 37.86 10.24
N ASN A 42 31.17 37.26 10.50
CA ASN A 42 32.21 37.05 9.48
C ASN A 42 31.76 36.07 8.38
N ASN A 43 30.87 35.14 8.72
CA ASN A 43 30.37 34.15 7.78
C ASN A 43 28.89 34.35 7.49
N ARG A 44 28.48 33.90 6.29
CA ARG A 44 27.09 33.83 5.85
C ARG A 44 26.61 32.39 5.92
N PHE A 45 25.30 32.17 5.69
CA PHE A 45 24.67 30.86 5.73
C PHE A 45 24.79 30.14 7.06
N ILE A 46 24.45 30.84 8.12
CA ILE A 46 24.54 30.41 9.51
C ILE A 46 23.40 29.47 9.83
N ILE A 47 23.67 28.40 10.57
CA ILE A 47 22.69 27.49 11.11
C ILE A 47 22.12 28.06 12.40
N LYS A 48 20.86 28.49 12.37
CA LYS A 48 20.21 29.18 13.49
C LYS A 48 20.17 28.34 14.77
N SER A 49 20.05 27.02 14.67
CA SER A 49 20.02 26.11 15.82
C SER A 49 21.36 25.95 16.55
N SER A 50 22.49 26.24 15.88
CA SER A 50 23.82 26.15 16.49
C SER A 50 24.28 27.46 17.09
N LEU A 51 23.49 28.53 16.97
CA LEU A 51 23.88 29.87 17.37
C LEU A 51 23.86 30.02 18.90
N VAL A 52 25.01 30.30 19.50
CA VAL A 52 25.17 30.59 20.92
C VAL A 52 25.85 31.96 21.08
N ILE A 53 25.17 32.87 21.78
CA ILE A 53 25.59 34.26 21.97
C ILE A 53 25.85 34.49 23.44
N ARG A 54 27.07 34.98 23.75
CA ARG A 54 27.43 35.36 25.11
C ARG A 54 27.93 36.81 25.14
N GLY A 55 27.33 37.62 25.99
CA GLY A 55 27.75 38.98 26.25
C GLY A 55 28.27 39.12 27.67
N ASP A 56 29.53 39.57 27.81
CA ASP A 56 30.20 39.74 29.12
C ASP A 56 30.05 38.50 30.04
N GLY A 57 30.01 37.28 29.44
CA GLY A 57 29.93 36.00 30.14
C GLY A 57 28.52 35.46 30.33
N THR A 58 27.47 36.23 30.06
CA THR A 58 26.04 35.80 30.15
C THR A 58 25.50 35.39 28.81
N LEU A 59 24.60 34.37 28.80
CA LEU A 59 23.89 33.92 27.58
C LEU A 59 22.82 34.95 27.20
N ILE A 60 22.82 35.34 25.91
CA ILE A 60 21.89 36.32 25.35
C ILE A 60 21.09 35.67 24.22
N LEU A 61 19.78 35.88 24.23
CA LEU A 61 18.92 35.48 23.12
C LEU A 61 18.82 36.60 22.09
N PRO A 62 18.97 36.33 20.80
CA PRO A 62 18.83 37.33 19.74
C PRO A 62 17.35 37.67 19.49
N ASP A 63 17.10 38.92 19.15
CA ASP A 63 15.79 39.38 18.70
C ASP A 63 15.50 38.88 17.26
N LYS A 64 16.48 39.02 16.37
CA LYS A 64 16.37 38.60 14.97
C LYS A 64 17.69 38.05 14.43
N VAL A 65 17.59 36.93 13.68
CA VAL A 65 18.73 36.32 12.99
C VAL A 65 18.42 36.20 11.52
N GLN A 66 19.23 36.85 10.68
CA GLN A 66 19.19 36.72 9.23
C GLN A 66 20.30 35.72 8.79
N SER A 67 20.00 34.45 8.81
CA SER A 67 20.95 33.36 8.59
C SER A 67 21.67 33.43 7.26
N ILE A 68 21.02 33.85 6.19
CA ILE A 68 21.62 33.93 4.83
C ILE A 68 22.64 35.07 4.75
N GLU A 69 22.34 36.21 5.37
CA GLU A 69 23.20 37.39 5.32
C GLU A 69 24.25 37.37 6.40
N GLY A 70 24.11 36.53 7.44
CA GLY A 70 24.98 36.54 8.60
C GLY A 70 24.78 37.75 9.50
N LYS A 71 23.57 38.29 9.59
CA LYS A 71 23.23 39.41 10.45
C LYS A 71 22.49 38.99 11.69
N LEU A 72 22.80 39.59 12.79
CA LEU A 72 22.28 39.36 14.12
C LEU A 72 21.79 40.67 14.74
N SER A 73 20.57 40.68 15.26
CA SER A 73 20.03 41.79 16.07
C SER A 73 19.81 41.37 17.50
N LEU A 74 20.21 42.18 18.44
CA LEU A 74 19.95 42.01 19.88
C LEU A 74 18.84 42.97 20.33
N PRO A 75 18.12 42.61 21.43
CA PRO A 75 17.13 43.51 22.03
C PRO A 75 17.78 44.80 22.52
N ASP A 76 17.08 45.92 22.40
CA ASP A 76 17.57 47.25 22.80
C ASP A 76 17.91 47.38 24.29
N THR A 77 17.41 46.43 25.09
CA THR A 77 17.66 46.34 26.54
C THR A 77 19.04 45.77 26.87
N VAL A 78 19.73 45.15 25.91
CA VAL A 78 21.00 44.46 26.14
C VAL A 78 22.16 45.36 25.70
N LYS A 79 22.91 45.86 26.67
CA LYS A 79 24.15 46.60 26.42
C LYS A 79 25.32 45.81 26.97
N VAL A 80 26.22 45.34 26.08
CA VAL A 80 27.39 44.55 26.42
C VAL A 80 28.61 45.11 25.69
N HIS A 81 29.75 45.14 26.36
CA HIS A 81 30.98 45.65 25.76
C HIS A 81 31.65 44.63 24.85
N ARG A 82 31.52 43.33 25.21
CA ARG A 82 32.14 42.24 24.44
C ARG A 82 31.10 41.16 24.18
N LEU A 83 30.85 40.87 22.90
CA LEU A 83 29.95 39.84 22.43
C LEU A 83 30.77 38.70 21.78
N ILE A 84 30.55 37.46 22.23
CA ILE A 84 31.11 36.25 21.65
C ILE A 84 29.99 35.46 21.04
N VAL A 85 30.07 35.21 19.74
CA VAL A 85 29.03 34.51 18.96
C VAL A 85 29.65 33.24 18.37
N SER A 86 29.23 32.09 18.83
CA SER A 86 29.61 30.78 18.30
C SER A 86 28.51 30.25 17.42
N TYR A 87 28.83 29.74 16.23
CA TYR A 87 27.83 29.24 15.28
C TYR A 87 28.46 28.31 14.25
N ASP A 88 27.65 27.46 13.66
CA ASP A 88 28.00 26.66 12.51
C ASP A 88 27.51 27.34 11.24
N PHE A 89 28.23 27.17 10.15
CA PHE A 89 27.92 27.76 8.86
C PHE A 89 28.33 26.82 7.72
N LEU A 90 27.73 27.03 6.55
CA LEU A 90 28.07 26.30 5.33
C LEU A 90 29.29 27.00 4.66
N SER A 91 30.42 26.30 4.59
CA SER A 91 31.69 26.85 4.11
C SER A 91 31.73 27.09 2.59
N SER A 92 30.94 26.40 1.81
CA SER A 92 30.74 26.67 0.39
C SER A 92 29.51 27.52 0.20
N GLY A 93 29.68 28.77 -0.26
CA GLY A 93 28.54 29.65 -0.48
C GLY A 93 27.50 29.06 -1.43
N LEU A 94 26.32 28.83 -0.93
CA LEU A 94 25.16 28.57 -1.79
C LEU A 94 24.92 29.83 -2.64
N PRO A 95 24.69 29.71 -3.96
CA PRO A 95 24.39 30.87 -4.78
C PRO A 95 23.12 31.55 -4.26
N VAL A 96 23.21 32.84 -3.91
CA VAL A 96 22.09 33.61 -3.34
C VAL A 96 20.97 33.85 -4.36
N SER A 97 21.23 33.59 -5.63
CA SER A 97 20.23 33.61 -6.69
C SER A 97 20.41 32.39 -7.59
N ILE A 98 19.44 31.49 -7.55
CA ILE A 98 19.31 30.35 -8.47
C ILE A 98 18.30 30.79 -9.55
N GLY A 99 18.80 30.98 -10.77
CA GLY A 99 17.97 31.29 -11.91
C GLY A 99 18.72 32.08 -12.99
N PRO A 100 18.23 32.11 -14.21
CA PRO A 100 18.81 32.94 -15.24
C PRO A 100 18.70 34.40 -14.82
N LYS A 101 19.83 35.14 -14.92
CA LYS A 101 19.80 36.60 -14.77
C LYS A 101 18.84 37.14 -15.79
N TRP A 102 17.72 37.66 -15.35
CA TRP A 102 16.76 38.35 -16.22
C TRP A 102 17.44 39.57 -16.82
N LYS A 103 17.79 39.48 -18.08
CA LYS A 103 18.02 40.69 -18.87
C LYS A 103 16.65 41.28 -19.17
N SER A 104 16.44 42.56 -18.88
CA SER A 104 15.24 43.27 -19.33
C SER A 104 15.00 42.97 -20.81
N LEU A 105 13.82 42.47 -21.11
CA LEU A 105 13.43 42.24 -22.48
C LEU A 105 13.58 43.60 -23.25
N PRO A 106 14.26 43.60 -24.38
CA PRO A 106 14.30 44.79 -25.20
C PRO A 106 12.86 45.16 -25.61
N ASN A 107 12.51 46.45 -25.55
CA ASN A 107 11.22 46.95 -26.00
C ASN A 107 10.95 46.43 -27.42
N LEU A 108 9.99 45.54 -27.56
CA LEU A 108 9.53 45.05 -28.85
C LEU A 108 8.78 46.17 -29.54
N ASN A 109 9.46 46.94 -30.37
CA ASN A 109 8.83 47.75 -31.39
C ASN A 109 8.26 46.82 -32.46
N LEU A 110 6.95 46.70 -32.47
CA LEU A 110 6.15 45.90 -33.41
C LEU A 110 6.11 46.43 -34.85
N ALA A 111 7.00 47.36 -35.21
CA ALA A 111 7.09 47.91 -36.55
C ALA A 111 8.46 47.62 -37.16
N SER A 112 8.61 46.45 -37.73
CA SER A 112 9.50 46.10 -38.88
C SER A 112 9.82 44.62 -38.89
N PHE A 113 8.95 43.82 -39.39
CA PHE A 113 9.31 42.54 -39.98
C PHE A 113 9.49 42.75 -41.48
N GLU A 114 10.64 43.25 -41.90
CA GLU A 114 11.12 43.08 -43.28
C GLU A 114 12.03 41.83 -43.30
N LYS A 115 11.59 40.88 -44.09
CA LYS A 115 12.36 39.71 -44.47
C LYS A 115 13.57 40.16 -45.27
N LYS A 116 14.76 39.94 -44.78
CA LYS A 116 16.00 40.01 -45.56
C LYS A 116 16.64 38.64 -45.65
N ASP A 117 16.46 38.01 -46.78
CA ASP A 117 17.29 36.88 -47.19
C ASP A 117 18.72 37.41 -47.43
N THR A 118 19.69 36.94 -46.69
CA THR A 118 21.09 37.05 -47.03
C THR A 118 21.78 35.70 -46.83
N ASP A 119 22.03 35.08 -47.96
CA ASP A 119 23.01 34.01 -48.09
C ASP A 119 24.40 34.52 -47.67
N LEU A 120 25.03 33.81 -46.74
CA LEU A 120 26.48 33.88 -46.56
C LEU A 120 27.03 32.45 -46.39
N PRO A 121 28.02 32.07 -47.21
CA PRO A 121 28.64 30.78 -47.11
C PRO A 121 29.78 30.82 -46.10
N GLY A 122 29.83 29.77 -45.28
CA GLY A 122 31.09 29.28 -44.81
C GLY A 122 31.47 29.55 -43.39
N LYS A 123 31.47 28.57 -42.70
CA LYS A 123 32.50 27.90 -41.88
C LYS A 123 31.78 26.86 -40.99
N VAL A 124 32.01 25.65 -41.37
CA VAL A 124 31.67 24.52 -40.51
C VAL A 124 32.55 24.59 -39.26
N SER A 125 32.00 25.19 -38.21
CA SER A 125 32.58 25.05 -36.87
C SER A 125 32.06 23.76 -36.28
N SER A 126 32.98 22.95 -35.80
CA SER A 126 32.81 21.67 -35.10
C SER A 126 31.48 21.53 -34.36
N PHE A 127 30.76 20.51 -34.72
CA PHE A 127 29.55 20.06 -34.05
C PHE A 127 29.81 19.85 -32.57
N GLN A 128 29.52 20.84 -31.75
CA GLN A 128 29.12 20.57 -30.39
C GLN A 128 27.78 19.84 -30.46
N LYS A 129 27.78 18.56 -30.13
CA LYS A 129 26.57 17.75 -30.01
C LYS A 129 25.68 18.41 -28.94
N LYS A 130 24.69 19.18 -29.37
CA LYS A 130 23.64 19.69 -28.48
C LYS A 130 22.90 18.48 -27.91
N SER A 131 22.88 18.34 -26.61
CA SER A 131 21.99 17.41 -25.95
C SER A 131 20.54 17.72 -26.35
N ASN A 132 19.82 16.75 -26.91
CA ASN A 132 18.41 16.90 -27.28
C ASN A 132 17.51 16.58 -26.07
N VAL A 133 17.70 17.25 -24.94
CA VAL A 133 16.87 17.11 -23.76
C VAL A 133 15.83 18.24 -23.79
N PHE A 134 14.56 17.84 -23.80
CA PHE A 134 13.42 18.75 -23.72
C PHE A 134 12.93 18.78 -22.28
N SER A 135 12.73 19.96 -21.74
CA SER A 135 12.04 20.18 -20.48
C SER A 135 10.77 20.95 -20.72
N SER A 136 9.67 20.48 -20.20
CA SER A 136 8.41 21.20 -20.12
C SER A 136 7.97 21.23 -18.67
N GLY A 137 7.37 22.32 -18.24
CA GLY A 137 6.91 22.43 -16.87
C GLY A 137 5.75 23.40 -16.75
N SER A 138 4.97 23.21 -15.72
CA SER A 138 3.92 24.12 -15.28
C SER A 138 4.16 24.49 -13.82
N MET A 139 3.92 25.73 -13.49
CA MET A 139 3.87 26.22 -12.13
C MET A 139 2.53 26.91 -11.93
N TYR A 140 1.84 26.58 -10.87
CA TYR A 140 0.64 27.29 -10.49
C TYR A 140 0.75 27.83 -9.07
N ARG A 141 0.05 28.91 -8.81
CA ARG A 141 -0.17 29.46 -7.47
C ARG A 141 -1.66 29.72 -7.34
N GLN A 142 -2.25 29.22 -6.29
CA GLN A 142 -3.66 29.36 -5.99
C GLN A 142 -3.83 30.05 -4.64
N LEU A 143 -4.61 31.11 -4.65
CA LEU A 143 -5.09 31.78 -3.43
C LEU A 143 -6.57 31.43 -3.28
N THR A 144 -6.90 30.71 -2.24
CA THR A 144 -8.28 30.41 -1.87
C THR A 144 -8.66 31.32 -0.71
N VAL A 145 -9.71 32.13 -0.90
CA VAL A 145 -10.26 32.99 0.15
C VAL A 145 -11.64 32.47 0.49
N SER A 146 -11.83 32.05 1.73
CA SER A 146 -13.13 31.59 2.22
C SER A 146 -13.91 32.74 2.83
N PRO A 147 -15.18 32.95 2.44
CA PRO A 147 -16.04 33.96 3.08
C PRO A 147 -16.39 33.63 4.54
N LEU A 148 -16.12 32.39 4.99
CA LEU A 148 -16.31 31.93 6.37
C LEU A 148 -15.07 32.12 7.26
N GLY A 149 -14.04 32.79 6.75
CA GLY A 149 -12.79 33.04 7.46
C GLY A 149 -11.66 32.11 7.03
N GLY A 150 -10.48 32.70 6.78
CA GLY A 150 -9.28 31.99 6.34
C GLY A 150 -8.94 32.23 4.88
N SER A 151 -7.65 32.36 4.60
CA SER A 151 -7.08 32.35 3.27
C SER A 151 -6.02 31.28 3.22
N ASP A 152 -6.05 30.44 2.18
CA ASP A 152 -5.08 29.42 1.93
C ASP A 152 -4.32 29.73 0.66
N PHE A 153 -2.99 29.59 0.70
CA PHE A 153 -2.11 29.85 -0.42
C PHE A 153 -1.39 28.57 -0.79
N THR A 154 -1.84 27.94 -1.85
CA THR A 154 -1.25 26.70 -2.37
C THR A 154 -0.52 26.93 -3.68
N GLY A 155 0.38 26.07 -4.03
CA GLY A 155 1.07 26.12 -5.31
C GLY A 155 1.78 24.82 -5.61
N GLY A 156 2.10 24.61 -6.88
CA GLY A 156 2.84 23.45 -7.30
C GLY A 156 3.70 23.74 -8.53
N LEU A 157 4.83 23.03 -8.59
CA LEU A 157 5.75 23.01 -9.72
C LEU A 157 5.77 21.58 -10.26
N GLN A 158 5.53 21.42 -11.54
CA GLN A 158 5.72 20.16 -12.24
C GLN A 158 6.67 20.36 -13.41
N ILE A 159 7.75 19.60 -13.45
CA ILE A 159 8.73 19.60 -14.54
C ILE A 159 8.80 18.20 -15.12
N GLN A 160 8.59 18.10 -16.40
CA GLN A 160 8.78 16.87 -17.15
C GLN A 160 10.05 16.98 -17.99
N LEU A 161 10.93 15.99 -17.88
CA LEU A 161 12.17 15.87 -18.63
C LEU A 161 12.08 14.69 -19.59
N ASN A 162 12.46 14.89 -20.85
CA ASN A 162 12.57 13.81 -21.82
C ASN A 162 13.60 14.16 -22.89
N GLY A 163 14.43 13.20 -23.27
CA GLY A 163 15.39 13.41 -24.34
C GLY A 163 16.56 12.45 -24.37
N THR A 164 17.51 12.76 -25.24
CA THR A 164 18.75 12.00 -25.41
C THR A 164 19.94 12.80 -24.90
N LEU A 165 20.67 12.23 -23.94
CA LEU A 165 21.94 12.79 -23.42
C LEU A 165 23.12 12.49 -24.37
N SER A 166 23.10 11.33 -25.01
CA SER A 166 24.10 10.90 -26.00
C SER A 166 23.45 9.90 -26.98
N ASN A 167 24.23 9.39 -27.95
CA ASN A 167 23.69 8.52 -28.99
C ASN A 167 22.95 7.27 -28.47
N ASN A 168 23.30 6.78 -27.28
CA ASN A 168 22.73 5.56 -26.71
C ASN A 168 22.18 5.77 -25.30
N MET A 169 22.06 7.03 -24.83
CA MET A 169 21.64 7.34 -23.48
C MET A 169 20.43 8.26 -23.50
N ASN A 170 19.32 7.80 -22.97
CA ASN A 170 18.07 8.54 -22.85
C ASN A 170 17.82 8.92 -21.39
N ILE A 171 17.25 10.09 -21.19
CA ILE A 171 16.78 10.57 -19.89
C ILE A 171 15.28 10.82 -19.97
N SER A 172 14.56 10.41 -18.95
CA SER A 172 13.16 10.72 -18.75
C SER A 172 12.89 10.90 -17.26
N GLY A 173 11.97 11.79 -16.92
CA GLY A 173 11.62 12.02 -15.53
C GLY A 173 10.50 13.02 -15.35
N VAL A 174 9.92 12.97 -14.17
CA VAL A 174 8.93 13.94 -13.67
C VAL A 174 9.42 14.40 -12.29
N LEU A 175 9.52 15.70 -12.13
CA LEU A 175 9.80 16.34 -10.85
C LEU A 175 8.56 17.16 -10.52
N THR A 176 7.88 16.84 -9.45
CA THR A 176 6.73 17.60 -8.97
C THR A 176 6.96 18.04 -7.53
N ASP A 177 6.69 19.30 -7.26
CA ASP A 177 6.62 19.88 -5.93
C ASP A 177 5.18 20.39 -5.76
N GLN A 178 4.26 19.47 -5.82
CA GLN A 178 2.88 19.77 -5.51
C GLN A 178 2.67 19.40 -4.03
N ASP A 179 2.64 20.40 -3.17
CA ASP A 179 1.87 20.32 -1.95
C ASP A 179 0.40 20.22 -2.36
N LEU A 180 -0.01 19.07 -2.83
CA LEU A 180 -1.42 18.77 -2.87
C LEU A 180 -1.86 18.77 -1.41
N PRO A 181 -2.84 19.59 -1.01
CA PRO A 181 -3.57 19.35 0.20
C PRO A 181 -4.33 18.03 -0.05
N ILE A 182 -3.61 16.94 -0.02
CA ILE A 182 -4.23 15.63 0.07
C ILE A 182 -4.71 15.57 1.52
N GLN A 183 -5.87 16.15 1.76
CA GLN A 183 -6.76 15.43 2.63
C GLN A 183 -6.89 14.08 1.95
N PRO A 184 -6.50 13.00 2.61
CA PRO A 184 -6.79 11.68 2.13
C PRO A 184 -8.31 11.52 2.20
N GLU A 185 -9.02 12.06 1.24
CA GLU A 185 -10.37 11.61 0.94
C GLU A 185 -10.19 10.23 0.36
N GLY A 186 -10.03 9.32 1.33
CA GLY A 186 -9.61 7.98 1.15
C GLY A 186 -10.59 7.13 0.42
N THR A 187 -10.60 7.19 -0.86
CA THR A 187 -11.00 6.04 -1.68
C THR A 187 -10.17 6.11 -2.95
N THR A 188 -9.50 5.00 -3.29
CA THR A 188 -8.75 4.78 -4.52
C THR A 188 -9.58 4.94 -5.80
N ARG A 189 -10.55 5.82 -5.76
CA ARG A 189 -11.46 6.00 -6.87
C ARG A 189 -10.81 6.65 -8.06
N GLU A 190 -9.76 7.45 -7.88
CA GLU A 190 -9.00 8.15 -8.94
C GLU A 190 -7.68 8.73 -8.42
N LEU A 191 -6.82 7.93 -7.79
CA LEU A 191 -5.41 8.30 -7.66
C LEU A 191 -4.70 7.75 -8.89
N ASP A 192 -4.65 8.53 -9.94
CA ASP A 192 -3.61 8.39 -10.93
C ASP A 192 -2.26 8.52 -10.21
N GLU A 193 -1.30 7.68 -10.57
CA GLU A 193 0.04 7.53 -9.98
C GLU A 193 0.93 8.79 -10.13
N LEU A 194 0.36 10.00 -10.04
CA LEU A 194 1.03 11.26 -10.37
C LEU A 194 1.95 11.82 -9.29
N ASP A 195 2.00 11.21 -8.11
CA ASP A 195 2.88 11.66 -7.01
C ASP A 195 4.26 10.99 -7.02
N GLN A 196 4.80 10.68 -8.18
CA GLN A 196 6.13 10.10 -8.29
C GLN A 196 7.14 11.12 -8.80
N VAL A 197 8.07 11.48 -7.93
CA VAL A 197 9.27 12.22 -8.34
C VAL A 197 10.32 11.21 -8.78
N TYR A 198 10.53 11.07 -10.05
CA TYR A 198 11.53 10.13 -10.55
C TYR A 198 12.34 10.68 -11.72
N LEU A 199 13.56 10.21 -11.81
CA LEU A 199 14.46 10.43 -12.93
C LEU A 199 15.02 9.08 -13.40
N THR A 200 14.84 8.74 -14.64
CA THR A 200 15.36 7.53 -15.25
C THR A 200 16.39 7.86 -16.33
N VAL A 201 17.56 7.27 -16.22
CA VAL A 201 18.58 7.27 -17.29
C VAL A 201 18.69 5.86 -17.84
N THR A 202 18.46 5.71 -19.13
CA THR A 202 18.45 4.41 -19.82
C THR A 202 19.55 4.36 -20.88
N HIS A 203 20.36 3.31 -20.79
CA HIS A 203 21.36 2.92 -21.78
C HIS A 203 21.12 1.43 -22.15
N PRO A 204 21.48 0.94 -23.31
CA PRO A 204 21.31 -0.49 -23.66
C PRO A 204 21.82 -1.48 -22.62
N ASN A 205 22.91 -1.13 -21.90
CA ASN A 205 23.56 -2.01 -20.95
C ASN A 205 23.24 -1.68 -19.48
N TYR A 206 22.63 -0.54 -19.18
CA TYR A 206 22.27 -0.17 -17.80
C TYR A 206 21.11 0.81 -17.78
N ARG A 207 20.41 0.79 -16.65
CA ARG A 207 19.33 1.73 -16.32
C ARG A 207 19.50 2.20 -14.88
N VAL A 208 19.49 3.50 -14.68
CA VAL A 208 19.54 4.13 -13.37
C VAL A 208 18.21 4.84 -13.14
N ASP A 209 17.54 4.47 -12.06
CA ASP A 209 16.33 5.11 -11.58
C ASP A 209 16.65 5.85 -10.28
N ALA A 210 16.28 7.12 -10.17
CA ALA A 210 16.48 7.99 -9.01
C ALA A 210 15.17 8.63 -8.58
N GLY A 211 14.97 8.84 -7.28
CA GLY A 211 13.73 9.37 -6.69
C GLY A 211 12.82 8.26 -6.17
N ASP A 212 11.53 8.34 -6.44
CA ASP A 212 10.59 7.28 -6.08
C ASP A 212 10.79 6.06 -6.98
N ILE A 213 11.31 5.00 -6.41
CA ILE A 213 11.66 3.78 -7.12
C ILE A 213 10.86 2.59 -6.59
N ILE A 214 10.48 1.71 -7.48
CA ILE A 214 9.96 0.40 -7.10
C ILE A 214 11.12 -0.61 -7.26
N PHE A 215 11.57 -1.15 -6.14
CA PHE A 215 12.53 -2.24 -6.14
C PHE A 215 11.80 -3.56 -6.14
N LYS A 216 12.01 -4.37 -7.19
CA LYS A 216 11.48 -5.72 -7.29
C LYS A 216 12.64 -6.68 -7.53
N LEU A 217 12.72 -7.68 -6.68
CA LEU A 217 13.53 -8.86 -6.87
C LEU A 217 12.58 -10.04 -6.85
N ASP A 218 12.27 -10.55 -8.02
CA ASP A 218 11.42 -11.73 -8.22
C ASP A 218 12.31 -12.88 -8.63
N ASP A 219 12.75 -13.62 -7.65
CA ASP A 219 13.46 -14.88 -7.83
C ASP A 219 12.52 -16.02 -7.41
N LYS A 220 12.78 -17.24 -7.91
CA LYS A 220 11.95 -18.43 -7.60
C LYS A 220 11.71 -18.64 -6.11
N SER A 221 12.60 -18.13 -5.26
CA SER A 221 12.57 -18.31 -3.80
C SER A 221 12.32 -17.05 -3.00
N TYR A 222 12.52 -15.86 -3.57
CA TYR A 222 12.43 -14.62 -2.81
C TYR A 222 11.63 -13.60 -3.61
N ASN A 223 10.59 -13.09 -3.00
CA ASN A 223 9.81 -12.01 -3.58
C ASN A 223 9.99 -10.76 -2.71
N ILE A 224 10.86 -9.86 -3.14
CA ILE A 224 11.06 -8.56 -2.50
C ILE A 224 10.39 -7.52 -3.38
N ASN A 225 9.41 -6.85 -2.86
CA ASN A 225 8.75 -5.71 -3.50
C ASN A 225 8.73 -4.55 -2.50
N ARG A 226 9.42 -3.44 -2.85
CA ARG A 226 9.55 -2.27 -1.98
C ARG A 226 9.36 -1.00 -2.77
N LYS A 227 8.56 -0.08 -2.25
CA LYS A 227 8.50 1.32 -2.68
C LYS A 227 9.50 2.11 -1.84
N LEU A 228 10.49 2.72 -2.49
CA LEU A 228 11.64 3.32 -1.86
C LEU A 228 11.90 4.71 -2.47
N ILE A 229 12.66 5.54 -1.77
CA ILE A 229 13.18 6.81 -2.29
C ILE A 229 14.70 6.73 -2.30
N GLY A 230 15.32 6.79 -3.47
CA GLY A 230 16.76 6.68 -3.59
C GLY A 230 17.23 6.39 -5.00
N LEU A 231 18.24 5.56 -5.12
CA LEU A 231 18.89 5.17 -6.37
C LEU A 231 18.80 3.68 -6.58
N LYS A 232 18.40 3.28 -7.77
CA LYS A 232 18.45 1.90 -8.24
C LYS A 232 19.17 1.84 -9.57
N ASN A 233 20.13 0.97 -9.68
CA ASN A 233 20.83 0.68 -10.92
C ASN A 233 20.60 -0.77 -11.33
N ASN A 234 20.18 -0.97 -12.56
CA ASN A 234 20.14 -2.28 -13.21
C ASN A 234 21.16 -2.28 -14.36
N PHE A 235 21.91 -3.34 -14.48
CA PHE A 235 22.84 -3.49 -15.60
C PHE A 235 22.76 -4.89 -16.23
N ASN A 236 23.09 -4.93 -17.50
CA ASN A 236 23.18 -6.16 -18.27
C ASN A 236 24.36 -6.03 -19.25
N ILE A 237 25.48 -6.67 -18.92
CA ILE A 237 26.73 -6.56 -19.67
C ILE A 237 27.24 -7.98 -19.95
N ASN A 238 27.19 -8.38 -21.22
CA ASN A 238 27.55 -9.72 -21.65
C ASN A 238 26.71 -10.78 -20.93
N GLN A 239 27.38 -11.66 -20.16
CA GLN A 239 26.76 -12.76 -19.39
C GLN A 239 26.36 -12.31 -17.97
N TRP A 240 26.67 -11.08 -17.60
CA TRP A 240 26.40 -10.55 -16.27
C TRP A 240 25.21 -9.60 -16.29
N SER A 241 24.28 -9.86 -15.43
CA SER A 241 23.20 -8.93 -15.10
C SER A 241 23.14 -8.71 -13.59
N GLY A 242 22.67 -7.56 -13.19
CA GLY A 242 22.57 -7.29 -11.76
C GLY A 242 21.79 -6.03 -11.47
N THR A 243 21.48 -5.89 -10.19
CA THR A 243 20.82 -4.70 -9.64
C THR A 243 21.52 -4.25 -8.36
N SER A 244 21.60 -2.97 -8.17
CA SER A 244 22.03 -2.37 -6.89
C SER A 244 21.04 -1.30 -6.48
N VAL A 245 20.84 -1.14 -5.18
CA VAL A 245 19.92 -0.18 -4.59
C VAL A 245 20.53 0.46 -3.36
N TYR A 246 20.34 1.77 -3.25
CA TYR A 246 20.62 2.56 -2.05
C TYR A 246 19.45 3.53 -1.88
N ALA A 247 18.65 3.33 -0.86
CA ALA A 247 17.41 4.07 -0.74
C ALA A 247 16.89 4.12 0.70
N GLY A 248 16.07 5.13 0.98
CA GLY A 248 15.23 5.18 2.17
C GLY A 248 13.90 4.47 1.93
N SER A 249 13.40 3.76 2.92
CA SER A 249 12.06 3.19 2.94
C SER A 249 11.15 4.02 3.84
N LYS A 250 9.97 4.35 3.33
CA LYS A 250 8.95 5.08 4.10
C LYS A 250 8.10 4.17 4.99
N GLY A 251 8.27 2.83 4.92
CA GLY A 251 7.38 1.93 5.65
C GLY A 251 7.92 0.54 5.89
N ASN A 252 7.22 -0.16 6.78
CA ASN A 252 7.44 -1.55 7.14
C ASN A 252 6.69 -2.46 6.17
N PHE A 253 7.30 -3.57 5.76
CA PHE A 253 6.61 -4.61 5.00
C PHE A 253 5.88 -5.57 5.94
N ARG A 254 4.65 -5.95 5.56
CA ARG A 254 3.87 -6.98 6.23
C ARG A 254 3.18 -7.88 5.21
N SER A 255 3.12 -9.16 5.57
CA SER A 255 2.23 -10.16 5.00
C SER A 255 1.20 -10.53 6.07
N LEU A 256 -0.08 -10.31 5.80
CA LEU A 256 -1.19 -10.55 6.72
C LEU A 256 -2.13 -11.58 6.11
N GLU A 257 -2.42 -12.63 6.85
CA GLU A 257 -3.31 -13.72 6.45
C GLU A 257 -4.55 -13.71 7.33
N ILE A 258 -5.72 -13.70 6.70
CA ILE A 258 -7.01 -13.65 7.39
C ILE A 258 -7.96 -14.64 6.72
N LYS A 259 -8.78 -15.33 7.51
CA LYS A 259 -9.94 -16.05 6.97
C LYS A 259 -11.03 -15.07 6.58
N GLY A 260 -11.67 -15.33 5.47
CA GLY A 260 -12.86 -14.58 5.05
C GLY A 260 -13.96 -14.66 6.08
N ARG A 261 -14.85 -13.69 6.04
CA ARG A 261 -16.06 -13.68 6.86
C ARG A 261 -17.25 -13.84 5.95
N ASP A 262 -18.13 -14.72 6.33
CA ASP A 262 -19.27 -15.09 5.50
C ASP A 262 -20.20 -13.92 5.23
N GLY A 263 -20.48 -13.63 3.96
CA GLY A 263 -21.31 -12.49 3.55
C GLY A 263 -20.71 -11.11 3.79
N ASP A 264 -19.46 -11.02 4.20
CA ASP A 264 -18.77 -9.77 4.49
C ASP A 264 -17.79 -9.41 3.37
N GLN A 265 -18.12 -8.42 2.57
CA GLN A 265 -17.28 -7.90 1.50
C GLN A 265 -16.24 -6.89 2.01
N GLY A 266 -16.28 -6.54 3.29
CA GLY A 266 -15.40 -5.58 3.95
C GLY A 266 -16.14 -4.44 4.65
N PRO A 267 -15.40 -3.50 5.25
CA PRO A 267 -13.94 -3.37 5.16
C PRO A 267 -13.17 -4.44 5.95
N TYR A 268 -12.09 -4.93 5.33
CA TYR A 268 -11.08 -5.73 6.00
C TYR A 268 -9.93 -4.82 6.40
N HIS A 269 -9.66 -4.71 7.70
CA HIS A 269 -8.62 -3.85 8.23
C HIS A 269 -7.24 -4.49 8.10
N LEU A 270 -6.33 -3.77 7.49
CA LEU A 270 -4.91 -4.07 7.50
C LEU A 270 -4.30 -3.52 8.80
N THR A 271 -3.39 -4.26 9.38
CA THR A 271 -2.84 -3.90 10.69
C THR A 271 -1.31 -3.84 10.66
N GLY A 272 -0.72 -3.06 11.54
CA GLY A 272 0.71 -3.06 11.81
C GLY A 272 1.17 -4.41 12.39
N LYS A 273 2.49 -4.63 12.47
CA LYS A 273 3.07 -5.90 12.93
C LYS A 273 2.58 -6.31 14.33
N ASP A 274 2.26 -5.35 15.15
CA ASP A 274 1.80 -5.53 16.55
C ASP A 274 0.28 -5.67 16.65
N GLY A 275 -0.43 -5.67 15.51
CA GLY A 275 -1.89 -5.67 15.46
C GLY A 275 -2.49 -4.26 15.51
N ASN A 276 -1.67 -3.22 15.60
CA ASN A 276 -2.13 -1.83 15.57
C ASN A 276 -2.89 -1.56 14.27
N ARG A 277 -4.08 -0.95 14.41
CA ARG A 277 -4.95 -0.55 13.29
C ARG A 277 -4.69 0.88 12.80
N ASP A 278 -4.02 1.70 13.62
CA ASP A 278 -3.69 3.08 13.30
C ASP A 278 -2.42 3.14 12.44
N ILE A 279 -2.52 2.64 11.23
CA ILE A 279 -1.44 2.62 10.26
C ILE A 279 -1.90 3.27 8.95
N VAL A 280 -0.95 3.82 8.22
CA VAL A 280 -1.17 4.30 6.85
C VAL A 280 -0.48 3.36 5.87
N VAL A 281 -1.23 2.79 4.95
CA VAL A 281 -0.67 1.91 3.90
C VAL A 281 -0.09 2.76 2.77
N LEU A 282 1.11 2.43 2.33
CA LEU A 282 1.75 3.13 1.21
C LEU A 282 1.07 2.76 -0.11
N SER A 283 0.57 3.76 -0.81
CA SER A 283 -0.18 3.59 -2.05
C SER A 283 0.58 2.76 -3.09
N GLY A 284 -0.12 1.77 -3.69
CA GLY A 284 0.41 0.91 -4.75
C GLY A 284 1.39 -0.17 -4.30
N THR A 285 1.56 -0.37 -2.98
CA THR A 285 2.42 -1.43 -2.44
C THR A 285 1.66 -2.70 -2.12
N GLU A 286 0.34 -2.61 -2.07
CA GLU A 286 -0.50 -3.74 -1.71
C GLU A 286 -0.61 -4.76 -2.84
N LYS A 287 -0.71 -6.02 -2.42
CA LYS A 287 -1.11 -7.17 -3.22
C LYS A 287 -2.08 -8.01 -2.43
N VAL A 288 -3.13 -8.47 -3.07
CA VAL A 288 -4.22 -9.21 -2.44
C VAL A 288 -4.44 -10.52 -3.15
N TRP A 289 -4.58 -11.60 -2.39
CA TRP A 289 -4.93 -12.91 -2.91
C TRP A 289 -6.16 -13.46 -2.18
N ALA A 290 -7.02 -14.14 -2.92
CA ALA A 290 -8.10 -14.96 -2.38
C ALA A 290 -7.91 -16.40 -2.87
N ASP A 291 -7.85 -17.36 -1.96
CA ASP A 291 -7.56 -18.78 -2.23
C ASP A 291 -6.32 -18.99 -3.12
N GLY A 292 -5.30 -18.16 -2.95
CA GLY A 292 -4.05 -18.19 -3.71
C GLY A 292 -4.13 -17.61 -5.13
N LYS A 293 -5.26 -17.02 -5.52
CA LYS A 293 -5.42 -16.26 -6.76
C LYS A 293 -5.19 -14.79 -6.50
N GLU A 294 -4.24 -14.18 -7.20
CA GLU A 294 -4.01 -12.73 -7.12
C GLU A 294 -5.20 -11.96 -7.69
N LEU A 295 -5.64 -10.96 -6.93
CA LEU A 295 -6.77 -10.09 -7.24
C LEU A 295 -6.28 -8.76 -7.80
N VAL A 296 -7.12 -8.12 -8.61
CA VAL A 296 -6.80 -6.86 -9.29
C VAL A 296 -7.51 -5.70 -8.58
N ARG A 297 -6.73 -4.67 -8.21
CA ARG A 297 -7.26 -3.44 -7.63
C ARG A 297 -8.09 -2.66 -8.64
N GLY A 298 -9.17 -2.07 -8.16
CA GLY A 298 -9.98 -1.10 -8.89
C GLY A 298 -11.47 -1.28 -8.67
N LYS A 299 -12.21 -0.19 -8.75
CA LYS A 299 -13.67 -0.20 -8.60
C LYS A 299 -14.37 -1.15 -9.59
N ASN A 300 -13.83 -1.30 -10.80
CA ASN A 300 -14.33 -2.18 -11.85
C ASN A 300 -13.62 -3.54 -11.89
N HIS A 301 -12.79 -3.83 -10.89
CA HIS A 301 -12.04 -5.06 -10.74
C HIS A 301 -12.45 -5.79 -9.45
N ASP A 302 -11.53 -6.36 -8.71
CA ASP A 302 -11.83 -7.31 -7.65
C ASP A 302 -11.96 -6.65 -6.28
N TYR A 303 -11.20 -5.58 -5.99
CA TYR A 303 -11.24 -4.89 -4.70
C TYR A 303 -10.87 -3.40 -4.81
N THR A 304 -11.23 -2.65 -3.79
CA THR A 304 -10.80 -1.27 -3.55
C THR A 304 -10.08 -1.18 -2.20
N ILE A 305 -9.20 -0.20 -2.05
CA ILE A 305 -8.46 0.04 -0.81
C ILE A 305 -8.55 1.51 -0.42
N ASP A 306 -8.76 1.76 0.88
CA ASP A 306 -8.52 3.05 1.51
C ASP A 306 -7.16 2.99 2.21
N TYR A 307 -6.19 3.74 1.69
CA TYR A 307 -4.82 3.70 2.20
C TYR A 307 -4.68 4.39 3.56
N SER A 308 -5.46 5.42 3.82
CA SER A 308 -5.42 6.19 5.06
C SER A 308 -6.06 5.46 6.23
N LEU A 309 -7.14 4.72 5.96
CA LEU A 309 -7.81 3.88 6.95
C LEU A 309 -7.29 2.43 6.96
N ALA A 310 -6.37 2.10 6.04
CA ALA A 310 -5.87 0.74 5.85
C ALA A 310 -6.98 -0.31 5.66
N GLU A 311 -8.02 0.02 4.88
CA GLU A 311 -9.22 -0.79 4.69
C GLU A 311 -9.34 -1.31 3.26
N ILE A 312 -9.63 -2.61 3.12
CA ILE A 312 -9.91 -3.24 1.82
C ILE A 312 -11.37 -3.67 1.74
N VAL A 313 -12.02 -3.33 0.64
CA VAL A 313 -13.39 -3.73 0.33
C VAL A 313 -13.41 -4.51 -0.99
N PHE A 314 -13.95 -5.71 -0.96
CA PHE A 314 -14.10 -6.54 -2.16
C PHE A 314 -15.33 -6.12 -2.97
N THR A 315 -15.18 -6.11 -4.28
CA THR A 315 -16.28 -5.78 -5.20
C THR A 315 -17.22 -6.98 -5.39
N PRO A 316 -18.41 -6.78 -5.95
CA PRO A 316 -19.34 -7.88 -6.26
C PRO A 316 -18.79 -8.99 -7.16
N ARG A 317 -17.61 -8.79 -7.74
CA ARG A 317 -16.93 -9.80 -8.57
C ARG A 317 -16.35 -10.95 -7.76
N VAL A 318 -15.93 -10.65 -6.52
CA VAL A 318 -15.36 -11.63 -5.59
C VAL A 318 -16.33 -11.85 -4.44
N LEU A 319 -16.83 -13.06 -4.30
CA LEU A 319 -17.67 -13.43 -3.18
C LEU A 319 -16.80 -14.03 -2.08
N ILE A 320 -16.90 -13.46 -0.90
CA ILE A 320 -16.12 -13.92 0.26
C ILE A 320 -16.96 -14.88 1.09
N HIS A 321 -16.38 -16.03 1.40
CA HIS A 321 -16.93 -17.06 2.27
C HIS A 321 -16.06 -17.20 3.52
N PHE A 322 -16.54 -17.84 4.57
CA PHE A 322 -15.79 -18.08 5.80
C PHE A 322 -14.55 -18.97 5.59
N ASP A 323 -14.52 -19.79 4.55
CA ASP A 323 -13.41 -20.65 4.18
C ASP A 323 -12.45 -20.02 3.15
N THR A 324 -12.70 -18.79 2.73
CA THR A 324 -11.81 -18.05 1.82
C THR A 324 -10.52 -17.66 2.54
N ASP A 325 -9.38 -18.08 2.01
CA ASP A 325 -8.06 -17.66 2.50
C ASP A 325 -7.68 -16.34 1.85
N LEU A 326 -7.64 -15.27 2.64
CA LEU A 326 -7.22 -13.93 2.21
C LEU A 326 -5.79 -13.67 2.65
N LEU A 327 -4.93 -13.31 1.70
CA LEU A 327 -3.56 -12.90 1.96
C LEU A 327 -3.36 -11.47 1.45
N PHE A 328 -2.83 -10.61 2.32
CA PHE A 328 -2.53 -9.22 2.03
C PHE A 328 -1.04 -8.97 2.24
N GLU A 329 -0.35 -8.48 1.24
CA GLU A 329 1.01 -7.95 1.36
C GLU A 329 0.98 -6.46 1.12
N TYR A 330 1.62 -5.68 1.98
CA TYR A 330 1.65 -4.23 1.89
C TYR A 330 2.82 -3.63 2.65
N GLN A 331 3.15 -2.39 2.31
CA GLN A 331 4.00 -1.55 3.14
C GLN A 331 3.14 -0.53 3.88
N TYR A 332 3.44 -0.32 5.16
CA TYR A 332 2.74 0.64 6.01
C TYR A 332 3.72 1.51 6.78
N SER A 333 3.32 2.73 7.10
CA SER A 333 4.05 3.64 7.98
C SER A 333 3.48 3.56 9.39
N ASP A 334 4.36 3.41 10.36
CA ASP A 334 4.10 3.52 11.79
C ASP A 334 4.77 4.76 12.42
N PHE A 335 5.39 5.58 11.58
CA PHE A 335 6.05 6.85 11.93
C PHE A 335 7.15 6.77 13.00
N GLN A 336 7.61 5.57 13.37
CA GLN A 336 8.60 5.41 14.44
C GLN A 336 10.04 5.65 13.95
N TYR A 337 10.42 5.06 12.82
CA TYR A 337 11.79 5.19 12.26
C TYR A 337 11.78 5.37 10.75
N GLN A 338 12.72 6.17 10.28
CA GLN A 338 13.13 6.12 8.89
C GLN A 338 14.00 4.89 8.66
N LYS A 339 13.84 4.22 7.54
CA LYS A 339 14.59 3.02 7.20
C LYS A 339 15.50 3.26 6.03
N GLU A 340 16.70 2.68 6.10
CA GLU A 340 17.61 2.58 4.99
C GLU A 340 17.55 1.16 4.40
N PHE A 341 17.47 1.07 3.09
CA PHE A 341 17.50 -0.18 2.33
C PHE A 341 18.64 -0.14 1.34
N THR A 342 19.63 -1.01 1.54
CA THR A 342 20.83 -1.08 0.69
C THR A 342 21.09 -2.51 0.26
N GLY A 343 21.66 -2.67 -0.92
CA GLY A 343 22.05 -3.99 -1.37
C GLY A 343 22.14 -4.13 -2.88
N GLY A 344 22.28 -5.37 -3.30
CA GLY A 344 22.32 -5.69 -4.71
C GLY A 344 22.39 -7.19 -4.95
N SER A 345 22.16 -7.55 -6.20
CA SER A 345 22.30 -8.91 -6.69
C SER A 345 23.03 -8.94 -8.01
N LEU A 346 23.74 -10.03 -8.24
CA LEU A 346 24.46 -10.33 -9.46
C LEU A 346 24.03 -11.70 -9.98
N ARG A 347 23.81 -11.80 -11.26
CA ARG A 347 23.53 -13.04 -11.97
C ARG A 347 24.50 -13.21 -13.12
N ASN A 348 25.02 -14.41 -13.28
CA ASN A 348 25.81 -14.81 -14.42
C ASN A 348 25.15 -15.97 -15.16
N GLU A 349 25.11 -15.88 -16.47
CA GLU A 349 24.72 -16.97 -17.37
C GLU A 349 25.98 -17.58 -17.97
N LEU A 350 26.28 -18.83 -17.61
CA LEU A 350 27.53 -19.54 -17.97
C LEU A 350 27.67 -19.88 -19.48
N GLY A 351 26.94 -19.18 -20.34
CA GLY A 351 27.00 -19.33 -21.78
C GLY A 351 26.60 -20.71 -22.30
N GLY A 352 25.85 -21.51 -21.51
CA GLY A 352 25.41 -22.85 -21.88
C GLY A 352 24.64 -23.56 -20.77
N PRO A 353 25.25 -24.48 -20.00
CA PRO A 353 24.49 -25.41 -19.16
C PRO A 353 23.96 -24.81 -17.82
N GLY A 354 24.34 -23.63 -17.42
CA GLY A 354 23.95 -23.17 -16.10
C GLY A 354 23.91 -21.67 -15.89
N SER A 355 23.36 -21.29 -14.78
CA SER A 355 23.36 -19.92 -14.28
C SER A 355 23.52 -19.91 -12.76
N TYR A 356 24.11 -18.86 -12.23
CA TYR A 356 24.12 -18.62 -10.79
C TYR A 356 23.84 -17.15 -10.50
N SER A 357 23.25 -16.91 -9.34
CA SER A 357 23.02 -15.57 -8.81
C SER A 357 23.34 -15.53 -7.33
N PHE A 358 23.80 -14.38 -6.89
CA PHE A 358 23.98 -14.12 -5.47
C PHE A 358 23.60 -12.67 -5.18
N GLY A 359 23.21 -12.42 -3.97
CA GLY A 359 22.83 -11.07 -3.56
C GLY A 359 22.96 -10.89 -2.05
N PHE A 360 23.05 -9.64 -1.68
CA PHE A 360 23.06 -9.21 -0.29
C PHE A 360 22.22 -7.93 -0.15
N PHE A 361 21.36 -7.90 0.87
CA PHE A 361 20.51 -6.77 1.20
C PHE A 361 20.57 -6.49 2.69
N LYS A 362 20.50 -5.23 3.04
CA LYS A 362 20.43 -4.74 4.42
C LYS A 362 19.30 -3.73 4.52
N GLU A 363 18.42 -3.93 5.48
CA GLU A 363 17.41 -2.99 5.93
C GLU A 363 17.75 -2.58 7.37
N SER A 364 17.85 -1.28 7.63
CA SER A 364 18.30 -0.74 8.92
C SER A 364 17.45 0.46 9.31
N ASP A 365 16.98 0.49 10.54
CA ASP A 365 16.32 1.65 11.11
C ASP A 365 17.36 2.75 11.39
N GLN A 366 17.03 3.98 10.99
CA GLN A 366 17.86 5.15 11.30
C GLN A 366 17.36 5.75 12.62
N TYR A 367 18.27 5.82 13.58
CA TYR A 367 18.01 6.39 14.90
C TYR A 367 18.68 7.75 15.02
N GLN A 368 17.94 8.76 15.48
CA GLN A 368 18.47 10.06 15.85
C GLN A 368 18.34 10.20 17.38
N GLN A 369 19.46 10.52 18.03
CA GLN A 369 19.55 10.58 19.49
C GLN A 369 18.59 11.59 20.16
N GLN A 370 17.96 12.46 19.39
CA GLN A 370 17.04 13.49 19.88
C GLN A 370 15.60 13.01 20.05
N ASP A 371 15.28 11.80 19.60
CA ASP A 371 13.89 11.32 19.51
C ASP A 371 13.33 10.75 20.83
N TRP A 372 14.19 10.55 21.85
CA TRP A 372 13.83 9.84 23.08
C TRP A 372 14.31 10.55 24.34
N SER A 373 13.53 10.47 25.41
CA SER A 373 14.02 10.86 26.75
C SER A 373 15.15 9.94 27.22
N GLY A 374 16.06 10.46 28.05
CA GLY A 374 17.22 9.69 28.55
C GLY A 374 16.83 8.37 29.19
N ASP A 375 15.75 8.33 29.97
CA ASP A 375 15.27 7.11 30.66
C ASP A 375 14.85 6.01 29.69
N ILE A 376 14.25 6.39 28.54
CA ILE A 376 13.87 5.45 27.50
C ILE A 376 15.11 4.91 26.81
N GLN A 377 16.09 5.75 26.51
CA GLN A 377 17.37 5.35 25.90
C GLN A 377 18.12 4.38 26.79
N ASP A 378 18.25 4.70 28.09
CA ASP A 378 18.94 3.85 29.08
C ASP A 378 18.26 2.49 29.22
N SER A 379 16.93 2.48 29.18
CA SER A 379 16.16 1.24 29.24
C SER A 379 16.37 0.37 28.00
N LEU A 380 16.41 0.96 26.80
CA LEU A 380 16.67 0.25 25.54
C LEU A 380 18.10 -0.27 25.44
N LEU A 381 19.07 0.42 26.04
CA LEU A 381 20.47 -0.03 26.11
C LEU A 381 20.65 -1.28 26.98
N ILE A 382 19.84 -1.46 28.00
CA ILE A 382 19.97 -2.56 28.98
C ILE A 382 19.18 -3.81 28.54
N LEU A 383 18.02 -3.64 27.92
CA LEU A 383 17.10 -4.74 27.62
C LEU A 383 17.46 -5.46 26.30
N PRO A 384 17.63 -6.79 26.32
CA PRO A 384 17.85 -7.57 25.11
C PRO A 384 16.55 -7.72 24.26
N SER A 385 15.38 -7.52 24.87
CA SER A 385 14.10 -7.50 24.14
C SER A 385 14.01 -6.20 23.34
N GLY A 386 13.89 -6.24 22.05
CA GLY A 386 13.85 -5.05 21.18
C GLY A 386 12.67 -4.10 21.40
N SER A 387 12.04 -4.09 22.57
CA SER A 387 10.95 -3.16 22.91
C SER A 387 10.79 -2.97 24.41
N ILE A 388 10.31 -1.79 24.80
CA ILE A 388 9.94 -1.43 26.16
C ILE A 388 8.50 -0.92 26.22
N ARG A 389 7.86 -1.06 27.38
CA ARG A 389 6.55 -0.46 27.65
C ARG A 389 6.76 0.82 28.46
N VAL A 390 6.33 1.93 27.91
CA VAL A 390 6.40 3.25 28.54
C VAL A 390 4.99 3.69 28.93
N SER A 391 4.81 4.14 30.17
CA SER A 391 3.50 4.65 30.61
C SER A 391 3.14 5.92 29.84
N THR A 392 1.90 5.97 29.37
CA THR A 392 1.32 7.14 28.71
C THR A 392 0.58 8.06 29.69
N ALA A 393 0.50 7.68 30.96
CA ALA A 393 -0.17 8.46 31.98
C ALA A 393 0.68 9.65 32.42
N ILE A 394 0.13 10.84 32.29
CA ILE A 394 0.73 12.10 32.72
C ILE A 394 -0.13 12.65 33.88
N GLN A 395 0.50 13.08 34.95
CA GLN A 395 -0.21 13.72 36.04
C GLN A 395 -0.75 15.06 35.53
N ASP A 396 -2.05 15.25 35.66
CA ASP A 396 -2.79 16.42 35.17
C ASP A 396 -4.01 16.65 36.08
N ASP A 397 -4.11 17.82 36.69
CA ASP A 397 -5.20 18.16 37.59
C ASP A 397 -6.58 18.13 36.90
N ASN A 398 -6.61 18.30 35.58
CA ASN A 398 -7.80 18.19 34.74
C ASN A 398 -7.96 16.80 34.10
N GLY A 399 -7.12 15.85 34.44
CA GLY A 399 -7.16 14.50 33.87
C GLY A 399 -8.45 13.75 34.22
N ASP A 400 -8.86 12.85 33.35
CA ASP A 400 -10.12 12.11 33.48
C ASP A 400 -9.98 10.80 34.29
N TYR A 401 -8.76 10.45 34.71
CA TYR A 401 -8.47 9.18 35.36
C TYR A 401 -7.88 9.40 36.76
N ILE A 402 -8.25 8.50 37.66
CA ILE A 402 -7.69 8.40 39.03
C ILE A 402 -6.93 7.08 39.12
N ARG A 403 -5.72 7.10 39.67
CA ARG A 403 -4.90 5.91 39.83
C ARG A 403 -5.22 5.17 41.12
N GLN A 404 -5.60 3.89 41.01
CA GLN A 404 -5.76 2.99 42.16
C GLN A 404 -4.78 1.82 42.01
N GLY A 405 -3.65 1.85 42.70
CA GLY A 405 -2.57 0.89 42.55
C GLY A 405 -1.93 0.97 41.14
N SER A 406 -2.10 -0.05 40.33
CA SER A 406 -1.65 -0.10 38.92
C SER A 406 -2.75 0.19 37.90
N ILE A 407 -3.98 0.45 38.37
CA ILE A 407 -5.16 0.62 37.51
C ILE A 407 -5.52 2.09 37.42
N TYR A 408 -5.89 2.58 36.24
CA TYR A 408 -6.45 3.89 35.97
C TYR A 408 -7.95 3.75 35.81
N MET A 409 -8.72 4.39 36.74
CA MET A 409 -10.18 4.38 36.72
C MET A 409 -10.70 5.67 36.13
N TYR A 410 -11.64 5.57 35.21
CA TYR A 410 -12.30 6.72 34.60
C TYR A 410 -13.15 7.45 35.63
N SER A 411 -12.92 8.72 35.83
CA SER A 411 -13.63 9.58 36.77
C SER A 411 -13.69 11.00 36.20
N PRO A 412 -14.68 11.28 35.31
CA PRO A 412 -14.77 12.58 34.64
C PRO A 412 -15.20 13.73 35.58
N GLU A 413 -15.85 13.44 36.72
CA GLU A 413 -16.25 14.47 37.69
C GLU A 413 -15.07 14.89 38.54
N ILE A 414 -14.81 16.19 38.59
CA ILE A 414 -13.80 16.77 39.47
C ILE A 414 -14.42 16.84 40.89
N ILE A 415 -14.28 15.76 41.65
CA ILE A 415 -14.58 15.75 43.04
C ILE A 415 -13.36 16.32 43.79
N PRO A 416 -13.50 17.29 44.72
CA PRO A 416 -12.38 17.76 45.52
C PRO A 416 -11.95 16.65 46.50
N THR A 417 -11.17 15.72 46.02
CA THR A 417 -10.51 14.65 46.76
C THR A 417 -9.02 14.83 46.63
N ASP A 418 -8.24 14.44 47.64
CA ASP A 418 -6.77 14.42 47.62
C ASP A 418 -6.15 13.42 46.61
N SER A 419 -6.95 12.90 45.69
CA SER A 419 -6.50 11.91 44.70
C SER A 419 -5.86 12.59 43.50
N MET A 420 -4.63 12.21 43.18
CA MET A 420 -3.93 12.66 41.98
C MET A 420 -4.68 12.20 40.72
N ARG A 421 -4.89 13.13 39.82
CA ARG A 421 -5.54 12.88 38.54
C ARG A 421 -4.51 12.71 37.44
N TYR A 422 -4.91 12.00 36.40
CA TYR A 422 -4.06 11.67 35.27
C TYR A 422 -4.81 11.85 33.96
N SER A 423 -4.12 12.40 32.98
CA SER A 423 -4.46 12.28 31.57
C SER A 423 -3.77 11.05 31.03
N VAL A 424 -4.53 10.09 30.48
CA VAL A 424 -4.00 8.78 30.05
C VAL A 424 -4.38 8.53 28.61
N THR A 425 -3.39 8.30 27.77
CA THR A 425 -3.61 7.83 26.39
C THR A 425 -3.56 6.30 26.36
N PHE A 426 -4.63 5.68 25.86
CA PHE A 426 -4.70 4.22 25.78
C PHE A 426 -4.36 3.78 24.34
N GLU A 427 -3.38 2.91 24.22
CA GLU A 427 -2.98 2.31 22.94
C GLU A 427 -3.53 0.90 22.81
N PHE A 428 -3.78 0.48 21.56
CA PHE A 428 -4.24 -0.88 21.28
C PHE A 428 -3.19 -1.90 21.76
N ASP A 429 -3.64 -2.84 22.58
CA ASP A 429 -2.83 -3.94 23.06
C ASP A 429 -3.73 -5.19 23.18
N LYS A 430 -3.51 -6.18 22.33
CA LYS A 430 -4.31 -7.42 22.35
C LYS A 430 -4.36 -8.10 23.72
N ASN A 431 -3.31 -7.91 24.54
CA ASN A 431 -3.21 -8.40 25.90
C ASN A 431 -3.53 -7.31 26.95
N GLY A 432 -4.04 -6.18 26.50
CA GLY A 432 -4.41 -5.07 27.36
C GLY A 432 -5.53 -5.42 28.32
N ALA A 433 -5.71 -4.58 29.33
CA ALA A 433 -6.69 -4.76 30.40
C ALA A 433 -7.86 -3.77 30.33
N TYR A 434 -7.90 -2.92 29.32
CA TYR A 434 -8.91 -1.87 29.22
C TYR A 434 -9.76 -2.08 27.95
N GLN A 435 -11.05 -1.89 28.10
CA GLN A 435 -12.00 -1.88 27.00
C GLN A 435 -12.43 -0.45 26.72
N ARG A 436 -12.53 -0.10 25.44
CA ARG A 436 -13.01 1.21 25.00
C ARG A 436 -14.53 1.29 25.07
N HIS A 437 -15.03 2.36 25.67
CA HIS A 437 -16.45 2.71 25.74
C HIS A 437 -16.67 4.09 25.13
N ILE A 438 -17.90 4.32 24.70
CA ILE A 438 -18.35 5.58 24.13
C ILE A 438 -19.53 6.04 25.00
N SER A 439 -19.42 7.23 25.58
CA SER A 439 -20.53 7.83 26.33
C SER A 439 -21.66 8.30 25.40
N ASP A 440 -22.85 8.54 25.94
CA ASP A 440 -24.00 9.07 25.19
C ASP A 440 -23.68 10.41 24.47
N GLY A 441 -22.72 11.18 24.97
CA GLY A 441 -22.22 12.41 24.36
C GLY A 441 -21.13 12.18 23.29
N GLY A 442 -20.76 10.93 22.98
CA GLY A 442 -19.71 10.60 21.99
C GLY A 442 -18.28 10.70 22.52
N ARG A 443 -18.06 10.83 23.84
CA ARG A 443 -16.73 10.86 24.45
C ARG A 443 -16.20 9.44 24.64
N ILE A 444 -14.96 9.20 24.20
CA ILE A 444 -14.27 7.93 24.45
C ILE A 444 -13.73 7.90 25.87
N TYR A 445 -13.92 6.77 26.53
CA TYR A 445 -13.25 6.44 27.78
C TYR A 445 -12.92 4.96 27.85
N TYR A 446 -12.03 4.58 28.76
CA TYR A 446 -11.54 3.23 28.88
C TYR A 446 -11.77 2.71 30.28
N GLU A 447 -12.36 1.51 30.35
CA GLU A 447 -12.62 0.81 31.61
C GLU A 447 -11.73 -0.42 31.75
N PHE A 448 -11.24 -0.61 32.97
CA PHE A 448 -10.48 -1.83 33.29
C PHE A 448 -11.40 -3.04 33.36
N ILE A 449 -11.00 -4.12 32.65
CA ILE A 449 -11.71 -5.40 32.63
C ILE A 449 -10.79 -6.48 33.24
N ASP A 450 -11.29 -7.17 34.25
CA ASP A 450 -10.57 -8.30 34.85
C ASP A 450 -10.32 -9.40 33.82
N GLU A 451 -9.19 -10.10 33.95
CA GLU A 451 -8.79 -11.16 33.01
C GLU A 451 -9.86 -12.26 32.85
N SER A 452 -10.57 -12.56 33.93
CA SER A 452 -11.65 -13.56 33.94
C SER A 452 -12.90 -13.16 33.15
N GLN A 453 -13.06 -11.85 32.86
CA GLN A 453 -14.21 -11.29 32.16
C GLN A 453 -13.89 -10.92 30.71
N ARG A 454 -12.63 -11.07 30.27
CA ARG A 454 -12.22 -10.68 28.94
C ARG A 454 -12.75 -11.63 27.87
N ASN A 455 -13.33 -11.06 26.83
CA ASN A 455 -13.75 -11.79 25.64
C ASN A 455 -12.67 -11.69 24.55
N PRO A 456 -12.04 -12.79 24.11
CA PRO A 456 -10.97 -12.77 23.11
C PRO A 456 -11.37 -12.18 21.74
N ALA A 457 -12.66 -12.04 21.49
CA ALA A 457 -13.18 -11.44 20.25
C ALA A 457 -13.21 -9.91 20.27
N LEU A 458 -13.01 -9.28 21.44
CA LEU A 458 -13.02 -7.82 21.59
C LEU A 458 -11.61 -7.23 21.55
N ASP A 459 -11.54 -5.95 21.21
CA ASP A 459 -10.30 -5.18 21.25
C ASP A 459 -10.03 -4.69 22.67
N TYR A 460 -8.79 -4.82 23.10
CA TYR A 460 -8.30 -4.33 24.39
C TYR A 460 -7.21 -3.29 24.21
N PHE A 461 -7.02 -2.49 25.23
CA PHE A 461 -6.10 -1.36 25.25
C PHE A 461 -5.28 -1.37 26.53
N SER A 462 -4.14 -0.69 26.51
CA SER A 462 -3.29 -0.52 27.68
C SER A 462 -2.83 0.94 27.85
N PRO A 463 -2.61 1.42 29.09
CA PRO A 463 -2.06 2.74 29.35
C PRO A 463 -0.53 2.77 29.16
N TYR A 464 -0.03 1.97 28.22
CA TYR A 464 1.38 1.87 27.90
C TYR A 464 1.57 1.93 26.39
N ARG A 465 2.55 2.72 25.98
CA ARG A 465 3.05 2.74 24.62
C ARG A 465 4.20 1.78 24.49
N ILE A 466 4.19 0.96 23.44
CA ILE A 466 5.29 0.09 23.10
C ILE A 466 6.29 0.89 22.24
N VAL A 467 7.49 1.05 22.79
CA VAL A 467 8.60 1.68 22.08
C VAL A 467 9.56 0.60 21.63
N TYR A 468 9.77 0.51 20.31
CA TYR A 468 10.69 -0.46 19.72
C TYR A 468 12.10 0.13 19.62
N ALA A 469 13.10 -0.71 19.86
CA ALA A 469 14.49 -0.35 19.56
C ALA A 469 14.72 -0.34 18.03
N PRO A 470 15.68 0.47 17.56
CA PRO A 470 16.09 0.41 16.15
C PRO A 470 16.68 -0.95 15.82
N LYS A 471 16.25 -1.55 14.72
CA LYS A 471 16.64 -2.89 14.28
C LYS A 471 17.41 -2.86 12.98
N THR A 472 18.21 -3.89 12.77
CA THR A 472 18.90 -4.14 11.48
C THR A 472 18.62 -5.54 11.00
N HIS A 473 18.29 -5.69 9.75
CA HIS A 473 18.06 -6.97 9.09
C HIS A 473 18.99 -7.10 7.88
N GLN A 474 19.84 -8.11 7.90
CA GLN A 474 20.74 -8.46 6.81
C GLN A 474 20.30 -9.78 6.21
N PHE A 475 20.35 -9.88 4.90
CA PHE A 475 19.91 -11.02 4.14
C PHE A 475 20.84 -11.27 2.96
N GLY A 476 21.34 -12.48 2.84
CA GLY A 476 22.18 -12.89 1.72
C GLY A 476 21.67 -14.16 1.10
N PHE A 477 21.83 -14.32 -0.22
CA PHE A 477 21.46 -15.53 -0.91
C PHE A 477 22.45 -15.92 -2.01
N PHE A 478 22.45 -17.20 -2.34
CA PHE A 478 23.10 -17.79 -3.48
C PHE A 478 22.15 -18.78 -4.15
N ASN A 479 21.92 -18.64 -5.45
CA ASN A 479 21.14 -19.56 -6.26
C ASN A 479 22.01 -20.08 -7.39
N GLY A 480 21.93 -21.36 -7.65
CA GLY A 480 22.60 -22.01 -8.77
C GLY A 480 21.66 -22.96 -9.49
N GLU A 481 21.74 -22.97 -10.81
CA GLU A 481 21.03 -23.91 -11.66
C GLU A 481 22.01 -24.47 -12.70
N TYR A 482 22.05 -25.78 -12.83
CA TYR A 482 22.92 -26.45 -13.79
C TYR A 482 22.18 -27.56 -14.54
N ARG A 483 22.25 -27.51 -15.87
CA ARG A 483 21.76 -28.56 -16.76
C ARG A 483 22.84 -29.59 -16.95
N VAL A 484 22.65 -30.77 -16.39
CA VAL A 484 23.56 -31.90 -16.60
C VAL A 484 23.50 -32.39 -18.04
N ASN A 485 22.29 -32.41 -18.59
CA ASN A 485 22.00 -32.69 -20.01
C ASN A 485 20.65 -32.05 -20.37
N ASP A 486 20.13 -32.25 -21.57
CA ASP A 486 18.87 -31.68 -22.05
C ASP A 486 17.65 -32.12 -21.24
N ARG A 487 17.77 -33.14 -20.41
CA ARG A 487 16.66 -33.71 -19.62
C ARG A 487 16.80 -33.48 -18.13
N ILE A 488 18.01 -33.30 -17.58
CA ILE A 488 18.28 -33.27 -16.16
C ILE A 488 18.81 -31.90 -15.76
N ARG A 489 18.12 -31.29 -14.83
CA ARG A 489 18.46 -30.01 -14.21
C ARG A 489 18.61 -30.16 -12.72
N ILE A 490 19.66 -29.61 -12.15
CA ILE A 490 19.91 -29.56 -10.71
C ILE A 490 19.86 -28.09 -10.30
N SER A 491 19.15 -27.80 -9.23
CA SER A 491 19.06 -26.46 -8.64
C SER A 491 19.40 -26.46 -7.18
N GLY A 492 20.11 -25.45 -6.73
CA GLY A 492 20.43 -25.21 -5.32
C GLY A 492 20.19 -23.73 -4.98
N GLN A 493 19.52 -23.50 -3.87
CA GLN A 493 19.25 -22.17 -3.36
C GLN A 493 19.61 -22.17 -1.88
N PHE A 494 20.41 -21.20 -1.48
CA PHE A 494 20.89 -21.06 -0.11
C PHE A 494 20.69 -19.61 0.31
N SER A 495 20.21 -19.38 1.50
CA SER A 495 20.07 -18.05 2.06
C SER A 495 20.41 -18.00 3.53
N GLY A 496 20.88 -16.85 3.97
CA GLY A 496 21.19 -16.57 5.35
C GLY A 496 20.61 -15.24 5.76
N SER A 497 20.15 -15.14 6.99
CA SER A 497 19.65 -13.92 7.59
C SER A 497 20.31 -13.65 8.93
N LYS A 498 20.52 -12.36 9.22
CA LYS A 498 20.93 -11.86 10.51
C LYS A 498 19.98 -10.73 10.90
N LEU A 499 19.17 -10.97 11.92
CA LEU A 499 18.20 -10.02 12.45
C LEU A 499 18.62 -9.58 13.85
N ASP A 500 19.02 -8.31 13.96
CA ASP A 500 19.28 -7.65 15.22
C ASP A 500 18.06 -6.79 15.57
N LEU A 501 17.39 -7.12 16.66
CA LEU A 501 16.17 -6.44 17.10
C LEU A 501 16.46 -5.20 17.94
N ASN A 502 17.72 -5.01 18.40
CA ASN A 502 18.11 -3.85 19.17
C ASN A 502 19.57 -3.48 18.89
N THR A 503 19.79 -2.62 17.91
CA THR A 503 21.14 -2.16 17.54
C THR A 503 21.80 -1.25 18.58
N MET A 504 21.06 -0.80 19.60
CA MET A 504 21.60 -0.01 20.72
C MET A 504 22.25 -0.90 21.78
N ASN A 505 21.86 -2.16 21.87
CA ASN A 505 22.40 -3.14 22.80
C ASN A 505 23.31 -4.13 22.05
N GLN A 506 24.41 -4.57 22.64
CA GLN A 506 25.27 -5.64 22.11
C GLN A 506 24.69 -7.05 22.35
N GLY A 507 23.36 -7.20 22.19
CA GLY A 507 22.69 -8.51 22.29
C GLY A 507 23.04 -9.45 21.14
N ASP A 508 22.70 -10.72 21.29
CA ASP A 508 22.93 -11.73 20.25
C ASP A 508 21.88 -11.58 19.12
N PRO A 509 22.31 -11.27 17.91
CA PRO A 509 21.41 -11.22 16.77
C PRO A 509 20.89 -12.63 16.43
N LYS A 510 19.67 -12.72 15.97
CA LYS A 510 19.08 -13.96 15.45
C LYS A 510 19.71 -14.29 14.10
N ASN A 511 20.43 -15.43 14.04
CA ASN A 511 21.08 -15.89 12.82
C ASN A 511 20.36 -17.12 12.32
N GLY A 512 19.94 -17.11 11.07
CA GLY A 512 19.22 -18.23 10.48
C GLY A 512 19.61 -18.51 9.05
N GLY A 513 19.30 -19.72 8.59
CA GLY A 513 19.58 -20.16 7.22
C GLY A 513 18.39 -20.92 6.63
N SER A 514 18.28 -20.86 5.31
CA SER A 514 17.34 -21.66 4.54
C SER A 514 18.06 -22.23 3.32
N TYR A 515 17.68 -23.43 2.91
CA TYR A 515 18.13 -24.00 1.66
C TYR A 515 17.00 -24.69 0.91
N THR A 516 17.09 -24.69 -0.40
CA THR A 516 16.28 -25.53 -1.28
C THR A 516 17.20 -26.22 -2.26
N ILE A 517 17.06 -27.53 -2.36
CA ILE A 517 17.78 -28.36 -3.35
C ILE A 517 16.74 -29.07 -4.19
N GLY A 518 16.92 -29.04 -5.49
CA GLY A 518 15.98 -29.63 -6.45
C GLY A 518 16.67 -30.36 -7.57
N ILE A 519 16.07 -31.47 -7.97
CA ILE A 519 16.43 -32.22 -9.17
C ILE A 519 15.17 -32.31 -10.03
N GLN A 520 15.27 -31.89 -11.26
CA GLN A 520 14.18 -31.93 -12.24
C GLN A 520 14.61 -32.72 -13.45
N MET A 521 13.81 -33.69 -13.83
CA MET A 521 13.95 -34.48 -15.04
C MET A 521 12.79 -34.16 -15.98
N ASP A 522 13.08 -33.66 -17.15
CA ASP A 522 12.07 -33.24 -18.13
C ASP A 522 12.09 -34.17 -19.36
N SER A 523 10.95 -34.23 -20.01
CA SER A 523 10.81 -34.82 -21.35
C SER A 523 11.27 -36.28 -21.46
N ILE A 524 10.91 -37.12 -20.46
CA ILE A 524 11.10 -38.56 -20.56
C ILE A 524 9.96 -39.10 -21.44
N GLU A 525 10.28 -39.57 -22.61
CA GLU A 525 9.30 -40.06 -23.57
C GLU A 525 8.97 -41.54 -23.31
N PHE A 526 7.68 -41.88 -23.18
CA PHE A 526 7.13 -43.22 -23.12
C PHE A 526 6.04 -43.36 -24.20
N GLY A 527 6.43 -43.63 -25.44
CA GLY A 527 5.48 -43.67 -26.55
C GLY A 527 4.76 -42.34 -26.75
N PRO A 528 3.40 -42.27 -26.61
CA PRO A 528 2.64 -41.03 -26.77
C PRO A 528 2.65 -40.13 -25.52
N MET A 529 3.32 -40.55 -24.47
CA MET A 529 3.37 -39.84 -23.20
C MET A 529 4.72 -39.17 -22.98
N MET A 530 4.71 -37.97 -22.42
CA MET A 530 5.89 -37.27 -21.87
C MET A 530 5.77 -37.19 -20.37
N MET A 531 6.80 -37.59 -19.67
CA MET A 531 6.87 -37.54 -18.22
C MET A 531 7.94 -36.55 -17.76
N SER A 532 7.65 -35.75 -16.76
CA SER A 532 8.62 -35.00 -15.96
C SER A 532 8.58 -35.49 -14.53
N LEU A 533 9.70 -35.36 -13.84
CA LEU A 533 9.85 -35.70 -12.41
C LEU A 533 10.62 -34.59 -11.74
N GLU A 534 10.08 -34.09 -10.62
CA GLU A 534 10.74 -33.11 -9.73
C GLU A 534 10.87 -33.69 -8.33
N ILE A 535 12.06 -33.58 -7.78
CA ILE A 535 12.37 -33.90 -6.39
C ILE A 535 12.94 -32.66 -5.76
N LYS A 536 12.37 -32.22 -4.67
CA LYS A 536 12.73 -30.97 -3.97
C LYS A 536 12.77 -31.18 -2.46
N ASP A 537 13.79 -30.66 -1.82
CA ASP A 537 13.89 -30.55 -0.36
C ASP A 537 14.17 -29.11 0.01
N TRP A 538 13.36 -28.58 0.90
CA TRP A 538 13.43 -27.23 1.42
C TRP A 538 13.45 -27.26 2.94
N ASN A 539 14.43 -26.56 3.52
CA ASN A 539 14.59 -26.45 4.96
C ASN A 539 14.84 -25.00 5.37
N ARG A 540 14.28 -24.60 6.48
CA ARG A 540 14.47 -23.30 7.08
C ARG A 540 14.62 -23.44 8.60
N SER A 541 15.66 -22.83 9.15
CA SER A 541 15.94 -22.84 10.60
C SER A 541 14.92 -21.98 11.38
N ASN A 542 14.88 -22.18 12.70
CA ASN A 542 13.94 -21.46 13.59
C ASN A 542 14.15 -19.95 13.63
N GLU A 543 15.38 -19.50 13.52
CA GLU A 543 15.75 -18.08 13.65
C GLU A 543 15.87 -17.37 12.30
N TYR A 544 15.60 -18.07 11.23
CA TYR A 544 15.66 -17.46 9.90
C TYR A 544 14.54 -16.46 9.71
N ALA A 545 14.91 -15.27 9.23
CA ALA A 545 14.00 -14.20 8.88
C ALA A 545 14.22 -13.80 7.43
N SER A 546 13.23 -13.99 6.57
CA SER A 546 13.29 -13.50 5.19
C SER A 546 12.97 -12.01 5.15
N ILE A 547 13.64 -11.28 4.24
CA ILE A 547 13.36 -9.86 4.00
C ILE A 547 12.10 -9.65 3.15
N GLY A 548 11.63 -10.68 2.47
CA GLY A 548 10.40 -10.72 1.68
C GLY A 548 9.62 -12.00 1.96
N ARG A 549 8.59 -12.26 1.17
CA ARG A 549 7.86 -13.52 1.25
C ARG A 549 8.66 -14.64 0.57
N GLU A 550 8.82 -15.75 1.25
CA GLU A 550 9.49 -16.94 0.78
C GLU A 550 8.49 -18.10 0.55
N ASN A 551 7.41 -18.12 1.33
CA ASN A 551 6.40 -19.15 1.24
C ASN A 551 5.50 -18.98 0.01
N ASP A 552 5.00 -20.10 -0.54
CA ASP A 552 3.92 -20.05 -1.53
C ASP A 552 2.68 -19.39 -0.92
N VAL A 553 1.97 -18.57 -1.68
CA VAL A 553 0.72 -17.91 -1.27
C VAL A 553 -0.38 -18.90 -0.85
N ARG A 554 -0.26 -20.14 -1.27
CA ARG A 554 -1.19 -21.24 -0.96
C ARG A 554 -0.69 -22.20 0.10
N GLN A 555 0.40 -21.89 0.81
CA GLN A 555 1.01 -22.80 1.78
C GLN A 555 0.01 -23.26 2.85
N VAL A 556 -0.73 -22.29 3.43
CA VAL A 556 -1.76 -22.56 4.44
C VAL A 556 -2.80 -23.51 3.89
N ARG A 557 -3.35 -23.23 2.72
CA ARG A 557 -4.37 -24.04 2.07
C ARG A 557 -3.88 -25.42 1.68
N PHE A 558 -2.65 -25.51 1.14
CA PHE A 558 -2.09 -26.78 0.69
C PHE A 558 -1.75 -27.75 1.82
N TRP A 559 -1.40 -27.20 2.98
CA TRP A 559 -1.02 -28.01 4.13
C TRP A 559 -2.08 -28.07 5.23
N ASN A 560 -3.24 -27.43 5.01
CA ASN A 560 -4.30 -27.26 6.02
C ASN A 560 -3.71 -26.79 7.36
N LEU A 561 -3.09 -25.60 7.31
CA LEU A 561 -2.51 -24.92 8.46
C LEU A 561 -3.48 -23.91 9.02
N ASP A 562 -3.41 -23.64 10.30
CA ASP A 562 -4.20 -22.56 10.94
C ASP A 562 -3.63 -21.16 10.56
N SER A 563 -2.31 -21.10 10.31
CA SER A 563 -1.62 -19.88 9.88
C SER A 563 -0.32 -20.24 9.17
N THR A 564 0.27 -19.27 8.46
CA THR A 564 1.59 -19.43 7.83
C THR A 564 2.67 -19.73 8.86
N ILE A 565 3.44 -20.80 8.62
CA ILE A 565 4.58 -21.15 9.45
C ILE A 565 5.73 -20.20 9.10
N SER A 566 6.15 -19.39 10.07
CA SER A 566 7.18 -18.37 9.86
C SER A 566 8.62 -18.88 10.03
N ASN A 567 8.82 -20.02 10.72
CA ASN A 567 10.16 -20.51 11.10
C ASN A 567 10.18 -22.02 11.29
N GLY A 568 11.37 -22.61 11.27
CA GLY A 568 11.62 -24.01 11.65
C GLY A 568 10.83 -25.03 10.83
N ILE A 569 10.97 -25.02 9.51
CA ILE A 569 10.21 -25.88 8.62
C ILE A 569 11.13 -26.70 7.71
N GLN A 570 10.76 -27.95 7.47
CA GLN A 570 11.32 -28.77 6.40
C GLN A 570 10.19 -29.31 5.53
N GLU A 571 10.29 -29.12 4.22
CA GLU A 571 9.36 -29.65 3.23
C GLU A 571 10.13 -30.45 2.18
N SER A 572 9.82 -31.74 2.06
CA SER A 572 10.34 -32.62 1.02
C SER A 572 9.22 -32.99 0.05
N LEU A 573 9.45 -32.85 -1.24
CA LEU A 573 8.47 -33.02 -2.32
C LEU A 573 9.00 -33.94 -3.39
N ILE A 574 8.15 -34.84 -3.87
CA ILE A 574 8.33 -35.59 -5.11
C ILE A 574 7.08 -35.35 -5.96
N GLN A 575 7.27 -34.76 -7.14
CA GLN A 575 6.19 -34.49 -8.09
C GLN A 575 6.50 -35.10 -9.45
N SER A 576 5.51 -35.76 -10.03
CA SER A 576 5.57 -36.27 -11.41
C SER A 576 4.45 -35.66 -12.22
N GLU A 577 4.78 -35.22 -13.42
CA GLU A 577 3.80 -34.75 -14.40
C GLU A 577 3.86 -35.63 -15.62
N ILE A 578 2.71 -36.13 -16.07
CA ILE A 578 2.56 -36.96 -17.25
C ILE A 578 1.65 -36.23 -18.25
N VAL A 579 2.19 -35.85 -19.37
CA VAL A 579 1.46 -35.24 -20.47
C VAL A 579 1.14 -36.33 -21.51
N PHE A 580 -0.16 -36.52 -21.74
CA PHE A 580 -0.65 -37.42 -22.78
C PHE A 580 -1.43 -36.65 -23.84
N ASN A 581 -0.76 -36.29 -24.93
CA ASN A 581 -1.41 -35.56 -26.02
C ASN A 581 -2.24 -36.52 -26.89
N PRO A 582 -3.51 -36.19 -27.24
CA PRO A 582 -4.24 -34.95 -27.02
C PRO A 582 -5.16 -34.95 -25.77
N ILE A 583 -5.00 -35.88 -24.85
CA ILE A 583 -5.95 -36.11 -23.74
C ILE A 583 -5.81 -35.06 -22.64
N GLY A 584 -4.57 -34.86 -22.14
CA GLY A 584 -4.37 -33.90 -21.03
C GLY A 584 -3.09 -34.14 -20.24
N THR A 585 -3.02 -33.53 -19.08
CA THR A 585 -1.88 -33.60 -18.15
C THR A 585 -2.36 -34.18 -16.80
N SER A 586 -1.61 -35.13 -16.29
CA SER A 586 -1.81 -35.72 -14.94
C SER A 586 -0.61 -35.38 -14.08
N GLN A 587 -0.83 -34.77 -12.93
CA GLN A 587 0.21 -34.47 -11.94
C GLN A 587 -0.02 -35.30 -10.67
N PHE A 588 1.02 -35.93 -10.18
CA PHE A 588 1.06 -36.68 -8.92
C PHE A 588 2.11 -36.06 -8.02
N GLU A 589 1.76 -35.77 -6.80
CA GLU A 589 2.64 -35.16 -5.81
C GLU A 589 2.55 -35.91 -4.49
N VAL A 590 3.70 -36.20 -3.90
CA VAL A 590 3.86 -36.67 -2.54
C VAL A 590 4.79 -35.70 -1.84
N ALA A 591 4.33 -35.14 -0.72
CA ALA A 591 5.14 -34.20 0.03
C ALA A 591 5.04 -34.49 1.54
N ARG A 592 6.11 -34.15 2.25
CA ARG A 592 6.19 -34.23 3.71
C ARG A 592 6.65 -32.91 4.28
N LEU A 593 5.90 -32.38 5.24
CA LEU A 593 6.20 -31.15 5.98
C LEU A 593 6.48 -31.51 7.44
N ILE A 594 7.58 -31.01 7.97
CA ILE A 594 7.97 -31.15 9.37
C ILE A 594 8.08 -29.76 9.97
N HIS A 595 7.41 -29.53 11.10
CA HIS A 595 7.51 -28.30 11.88
C HIS A 595 7.52 -28.68 13.37
N GLY A 596 8.62 -28.42 14.06
CA GLY A 596 8.85 -28.89 15.42
C GLY A 596 8.67 -30.41 15.53
N ASN A 597 7.80 -30.84 16.42
CA ASN A 597 7.47 -32.27 16.63
C ASN A 597 6.31 -32.77 15.75
N SER A 598 5.77 -31.93 14.89
CA SER A 598 4.63 -32.23 14.03
C SER A 598 5.08 -32.55 12.60
N ALA A 599 4.61 -33.66 12.06
CA ALA A 599 4.83 -34.05 10.68
C ALA A 599 3.47 -34.18 9.96
N ARG A 600 3.39 -33.64 8.76
CA ARG A 600 2.25 -33.76 7.85
C ARG A 600 2.70 -34.43 6.55
N THR A 601 1.86 -35.28 5.99
CA THR A 601 2.09 -35.89 4.68
C THR A 601 0.97 -35.48 3.75
N ARG A 602 1.31 -34.96 2.59
CA ARG A 602 0.37 -34.54 1.55
C ARG A 602 0.48 -35.45 0.32
N LEU A 603 -0.68 -35.88 -0.17
CA LEU A 603 -0.81 -36.49 -1.47
C LEU A 603 -1.71 -35.59 -2.31
N ARG A 604 -1.29 -35.32 -3.53
CA ARG A 604 -2.06 -34.49 -4.45
C ARG A 604 -2.09 -35.12 -5.84
N PHE A 605 -3.25 -35.09 -6.45
CA PHE A 605 -3.49 -35.51 -7.81
C PHE A 605 -4.23 -34.41 -8.56
N ASN A 606 -3.70 -33.94 -9.67
CA ASN A 606 -4.35 -32.98 -10.55
C ASN A 606 -4.45 -33.58 -11.93
N GLN A 607 -5.61 -33.47 -12.54
CA GLN A 607 -5.88 -33.87 -13.92
C GLN A 607 -6.46 -32.69 -14.67
N GLU A 608 -5.83 -32.31 -15.78
CA GLU A 608 -6.36 -31.35 -16.74
C GLU A 608 -6.63 -32.05 -18.07
N ILE A 609 -7.73 -31.69 -18.73
CA ILE A 609 -8.15 -32.30 -20.00
C ILE A 609 -7.98 -31.30 -21.14
N PHE A 610 -7.19 -31.64 -22.15
CA PHE A 610 -6.90 -30.77 -23.32
C PHE A 610 -7.79 -31.07 -24.53
N HIS A 611 -8.55 -32.15 -24.49
CA HIS A 611 -9.40 -32.54 -25.60
C HIS A 611 -10.40 -31.44 -25.99
N LYS A 612 -10.51 -31.08 -27.27
CA LYS A 612 -11.32 -29.95 -27.77
C LYS A 612 -12.75 -29.92 -27.24
N ARG A 613 -13.38 -31.10 -27.08
CA ARG A 613 -14.78 -31.21 -26.58
C ARG A 613 -14.90 -31.02 -25.08
N PHE A 614 -13.83 -31.27 -24.33
CA PHE A 614 -13.79 -31.21 -22.86
C PHE A 614 -12.78 -30.19 -22.31
N LYS A 615 -12.35 -29.24 -23.15
CA LYS A 615 -11.44 -28.17 -22.74
C LYS A 615 -11.98 -27.43 -21.51
N ASN A 616 -11.11 -27.07 -20.55
CA ASN A 616 -11.44 -26.49 -19.25
C ASN A 616 -12.12 -27.47 -18.27
N SER A 617 -12.01 -28.78 -18.55
CA SER A 617 -12.38 -29.80 -17.57
C SER A 617 -11.14 -30.20 -16.76
N PHE A 618 -11.33 -30.35 -15.48
CA PHE A 618 -10.26 -30.72 -14.57
C PHE A 618 -10.79 -31.50 -13.36
N PHE A 619 -9.89 -32.19 -12.70
CA PHE A 619 -10.15 -32.82 -11.41
C PHE A 619 -8.90 -32.70 -10.54
N ASN A 620 -9.04 -32.18 -9.33
CA ASN A 620 -7.98 -32.03 -8.35
C ASN A 620 -8.40 -32.76 -7.07
N TYR A 621 -7.46 -33.49 -6.51
CA TYR A 621 -7.64 -34.19 -5.23
C TYR A 621 -6.41 -33.92 -4.37
N THR A 622 -6.63 -33.53 -3.12
CA THR A 622 -5.57 -33.31 -2.13
C THR A 622 -5.97 -33.95 -0.83
N THR A 623 -5.05 -34.69 -0.22
CA THR A 623 -5.21 -35.15 1.16
C THR A 623 -3.98 -34.84 1.97
N VAL A 624 -4.19 -34.39 3.20
CA VAL A 624 -3.14 -34.10 4.19
C VAL A 624 -3.40 -34.92 5.44
N LYS A 625 -2.41 -35.68 5.87
CA LYS A 625 -2.47 -36.49 7.09
C LYS A 625 -1.50 -35.98 8.14
N GLN A 626 -2.00 -35.76 9.35
CA GLN A 626 -1.22 -35.36 10.51
C GLN A 626 -1.66 -36.24 11.72
N HIS A 627 -0.83 -37.20 12.10
CA HIS A 627 -1.09 -38.11 13.25
C HIS A 627 -2.54 -38.67 13.22
N LYS A 628 -3.45 -38.14 14.07
CA LYS A 628 -4.87 -38.57 14.15
C LYS A 628 -5.83 -37.71 13.31
N LYS A 629 -5.34 -36.61 12.74
CA LYS A 629 -6.16 -35.70 11.91
C LYS A 629 -5.91 -35.95 10.43
N SER A 630 -6.94 -35.90 9.64
CA SER A 630 -6.87 -35.95 8.19
C SER A 630 -7.73 -34.86 7.59
N PHE A 631 -7.20 -34.28 6.54
CA PHE A 631 -7.87 -33.31 5.70
C PHE A 631 -7.91 -33.85 4.27
N TYR A 632 -9.03 -33.70 3.58
CA TYR A 632 -9.06 -33.93 2.16
C TYR A 632 -9.92 -32.90 1.44
N ARG A 633 -9.53 -32.60 0.21
CA ARG A 633 -10.25 -31.72 -0.71
C ARG A 633 -10.29 -32.34 -2.09
N SER A 634 -11.49 -32.36 -2.68
CA SER A 634 -11.67 -32.71 -4.08
C SER A 634 -12.40 -31.58 -4.79
N ASN A 635 -11.90 -31.18 -5.95
CA ASN A 635 -12.45 -30.14 -6.78
C ASN A 635 -12.45 -30.61 -8.24
N GLY A 636 -13.61 -30.63 -8.86
CA GLY A 636 -13.74 -31.07 -10.24
C GLY A 636 -14.71 -30.22 -11.04
N ARG A 637 -14.42 -30.08 -12.32
CA ARG A 637 -15.31 -29.46 -13.31
C ARG A 637 -15.26 -30.27 -14.59
N LEU A 638 -16.42 -30.63 -15.08
CA LEU A 638 -16.61 -31.22 -16.40
C LEU A 638 -17.35 -30.23 -17.29
N GLN A 639 -16.73 -29.79 -18.35
CA GLN A 639 -17.29 -28.86 -19.31
C GLN A 639 -17.33 -29.47 -20.70
N ILE A 640 -18.49 -29.39 -21.36
CA ILE A 640 -18.64 -29.88 -22.73
C ILE A 640 -18.69 -28.69 -23.68
N ASN A 641 -17.67 -28.58 -24.55
CA ASN A 641 -17.55 -27.46 -25.48
C ASN A 641 -18.22 -27.80 -26.80
N THR A 642 -19.20 -26.99 -27.19
CA THR A 642 -19.83 -26.99 -28.49
C THR A 642 -19.60 -25.66 -29.19
N LYS A 643 -20.08 -25.48 -30.41
CA LYS A 643 -19.95 -24.22 -31.13
C LYS A 643 -20.75 -23.10 -30.39
N GLY A 644 -20.07 -22.29 -29.59
CA GLY A 644 -20.66 -21.14 -28.92
C GLY A 644 -21.27 -21.42 -27.54
N TYR A 645 -21.51 -22.65 -27.14
CA TYR A 645 -22.13 -23.03 -25.88
C TYR A 645 -21.29 -24.06 -25.14
N SER A 646 -21.10 -23.88 -23.84
CA SER A 646 -20.28 -24.78 -23.04
C SER A 646 -20.97 -25.02 -21.68
N PRO A 647 -21.89 -25.97 -21.60
CA PRO A 647 -22.44 -26.36 -20.31
C PRO A 647 -21.41 -27.06 -19.46
N PHE A 648 -21.50 -26.87 -18.14
CA PHE A 648 -20.62 -27.51 -17.18
C PHE A 648 -21.33 -27.92 -15.91
N ILE A 649 -20.72 -28.89 -15.25
CA ILE A 649 -21.00 -29.27 -13.88
C ILE A 649 -19.72 -29.15 -13.06
N SER A 650 -19.82 -28.81 -11.79
CA SER A 650 -18.70 -28.70 -10.87
C SER A 650 -19.03 -29.31 -9.52
N VAL A 651 -18.03 -29.88 -8.90
CA VAL A 651 -18.11 -30.42 -7.55
C VAL A 651 -16.91 -29.94 -6.75
N LEU A 652 -17.16 -29.50 -5.51
CA LEU A 652 -16.12 -29.20 -4.55
C LEU A 652 -16.53 -29.83 -3.23
N ARG A 653 -15.66 -30.66 -2.64
CA ARG A 653 -15.85 -31.22 -1.31
C ARG A 653 -14.58 -31.02 -0.51
N GLU A 654 -14.74 -30.60 0.71
CA GLU A 654 -13.67 -30.44 1.67
C GLU A 654 -14.12 -31.03 3.01
N GLU A 655 -13.22 -31.72 3.69
CA GLU A 655 -13.51 -32.33 5.00
C GLU A 655 -12.23 -32.32 5.85
N GLU A 656 -12.35 -31.81 7.05
CA GLU A 656 -11.38 -31.97 8.12
C GLU A 656 -11.95 -32.93 9.16
N SER A 657 -11.20 -33.99 9.45
CA SER A 657 -11.65 -35.02 10.38
C SER A 657 -11.96 -34.43 11.77
N HIS A 658 -13.16 -34.74 12.31
CA HIS A 658 -13.62 -34.30 13.62
C HIS A 658 -13.71 -32.78 13.80
N SER A 659 -13.92 -32.05 12.71
CA SER A 659 -14.07 -30.60 12.72
C SER A 659 -15.25 -30.16 11.84
N ASN A 660 -15.02 -29.93 10.57
CA ASN A 660 -16.02 -29.45 9.64
C ASN A 660 -15.88 -30.13 8.27
N ARG A 661 -16.95 -30.14 7.53
CA ARG A 661 -16.95 -30.53 6.12
C ARG A 661 -17.97 -29.71 5.35
N PHE A 662 -17.68 -29.49 4.07
CA PHE A 662 -18.67 -28.96 3.17
C PHE A 662 -18.65 -29.65 1.80
N GLN A 663 -19.81 -29.63 1.15
CA GLN A 663 -19.95 -30.10 -0.21
C GLN A 663 -20.66 -29.00 -1.02
N LYS A 664 -20.10 -28.67 -2.18
CA LYS A 664 -20.69 -27.75 -3.15
C LYS A 664 -20.89 -28.44 -4.48
N LEU A 665 -22.09 -28.46 -4.97
CA LEU A 665 -22.49 -29.00 -6.29
C LEU A 665 -22.97 -27.83 -7.14
N GLY A 666 -22.37 -27.66 -8.32
CA GLY A 666 -22.69 -26.56 -9.20
C GLY A 666 -22.96 -27.00 -10.64
N GLY A 667 -23.66 -26.17 -11.36
CA GLY A 667 -23.86 -26.32 -12.78
C GLY A 667 -24.14 -25.01 -13.47
N GLY A 668 -23.79 -24.93 -14.74
CA GLY A 668 -23.96 -23.69 -15.47
C GLY A 668 -23.72 -23.81 -16.97
N LEU A 669 -23.71 -22.64 -17.60
CA LEU A 669 -23.55 -22.49 -19.04
C LEU A 669 -22.67 -21.30 -19.36
N ASN A 670 -21.58 -21.56 -20.10
CA ASN A 670 -20.76 -20.54 -20.73
C ASN A 670 -21.16 -20.39 -22.19
N VAL A 671 -21.49 -19.19 -22.63
CA VAL A 671 -21.81 -18.86 -24.02
C VAL A 671 -20.78 -17.87 -24.54
N ASN A 672 -20.10 -18.22 -25.63
CA ASN A 672 -19.15 -17.34 -26.28
C ASN A 672 -19.53 -17.18 -27.75
N LEU A 673 -20.12 -16.04 -28.06
CA LEU A 673 -20.54 -15.65 -29.40
C LEU A 673 -19.66 -14.52 -29.94
N GLY A 674 -18.37 -14.72 -29.88
CA GLY A 674 -17.35 -13.76 -30.33
C GLY A 674 -17.26 -12.55 -29.39
N LYS A 675 -17.93 -11.46 -29.74
CA LYS A 675 -17.92 -10.22 -28.95
C LYS A 675 -18.87 -10.22 -27.74
N ARG A 676 -19.67 -11.27 -27.59
CA ARG A 676 -20.62 -11.44 -26.48
C ARG A 676 -20.23 -12.69 -25.69
N GLN A 677 -20.03 -12.50 -24.43
CA GLN A 677 -19.73 -13.57 -23.48
C GLN A 677 -20.80 -13.56 -22.39
N PHE A 678 -21.32 -14.72 -22.08
CA PHE A 678 -22.33 -14.94 -21.07
C PHE A 678 -21.93 -16.16 -20.24
N ASP A 679 -21.88 -16.01 -18.94
CA ASP A 679 -21.54 -17.05 -18.00
C ASP A 679 -22.57 -17.03 -16.88
N THR A 680 -23.29 -18.12 -16.71
CA THR A 680 -24.31 -18.25 -15.69
C THR A 680 -24.24 -19.62 -15.04
N GLY A 681 -24.60 -19.69 -13.78
CA GLY A 681 -24.63 -20.94 -13.06
C GLY A 681 -25.32 -20.81 -11.71
N VAL A 682 -25.49 -21.96 -11.12
CA VAL A 682 -26.01 -22.13 -9.76
C VAL A 682 -25.09 -23.09 -9.01
N ASP A 683 -24.84 -22.80 -7.73
CA ASP A 683 -24.14 -23.65 -6.81
C ASP A 683 -25.02 -23.91 -5.60
N PHE A 684 -25.09 -25.16 -5.17
CA PHE A 684 -25.69 -25.60 -3.91
C PHE A 684 -24.55 -26.04 -2.98
N ARG A 685 -24.49 -25.49 -1.79
CA ARG A 685 -23.51 -25.83 -0.79
C ARG A 685 -24.17 -26.23 0.51
N THR A 686 -23.70 -27.31 1.10
CA THR A 686 -24.12 -27.77 2.43
C THR A 686 -22.88 -27.82 3.31
N ASP A 687 -22.93 -27.15 4.46
CA ASP A 687 -21.90 -27.14 5.50
C ASP A 687 -22.37 -28.00 6.69
N GLU A 688 -21.47 -28.84 7.20
CA GLU A 688 -21.77 -29.74 8.32
C GLU A 688 -20.63 -29.65 9.38
N LEU A 689 -21.00 -29.65 10.63
CA LEU A 689 -20.11 -29.70 11.79
C LEU A 689 -20.08 -31.09 12.42
N TYR A 690 -18.90 -31.47 12.92
CA TYR A 690 -18.73 -32.71 13.65
C TYR A 690 -19.12 -32.51 15.12
N THR A 691 -20.12 -33.26 15.60
CA THR A 691 -20.55 -33.20 17.00
C THR A 691 -19.73 -34.13 17.88
N GLY A 692 -19.57 -33.77 19.16
CA GLY A 692 -18.86 -34.59 20.13
C GLY A 692 -19.42 -36.02 20.31
N THR A 693 -20.61 -36.31 19.78
CA THR A 693 -21.28 -37.60 19.77
C THR A 693 -20.83 -38.53 18.64
N GLY A 694 -20.00 -38.03 17.70
CA GLY A 694 -19.48 -38.85 16.61
C GLY A 694 -20.28 -38.77 15.31
N SER A 695 -21.24 -37.82 15.19
CA SER A 695 -22.08 -37.62 14.00
C SER A 695 -21.80 -36.27 13.35
N TRP A 696 -22.14 -36.18 12.05
CA TRP A 696 -22.13 -34.91 11.31
C TRP A 696 -23.54 -34.32 11.36
N GLU A 697 -23.65 -33.06 11.74
CA GLU A 697 -24.89 -32.30 11.76
C GLU A 697 -24.83 -31.15 10.76
N ASN A 698 -25.95 -30.94 10.05
CA ASN A 698 -26.08 -29.85 9.09
C ASN A 698 -26.08 -28.50 9.82
N GLU A 699 -25.09 -27.66 9.51
CA GLU A 699 -24.98 -26.29 10.02
C GLU A 699 -25.71 -25.30 9.11
N SER A 700 -25.55 -25.45 7.80
CA SER A 700 -26.15 -24.51 6.86
C SER A 700 -26.26 -25.08 5.44
N ASP A 701 -27.25 -24.58 4.74
CA ASP A 701 -27.46 -24.80 3.31
C ASP A 701 -27.43 -23.47 2.56
N ASP A 702 -26.63 -23.41 1.49
CA ASP A 702 -26.41 -22.25 0.65
C ASP A 702 -26.88 -22.48 -0.80
N PHE A 703 -27.63 -21.54 -1.34
CA PHE A 703 -27.88 -21.40 -2.76
C PHE A 703 -27.17 -20.16 -3.30
N ILE A 704 -26.34 -20.32 -4.31
CA ILE A 704 -25.59 -19.23 -4.95
C ILE A 704 -25.90 -19.24 -6.44
N GLY A 705 -26.62 -18.23 -6.93
CA GLY A 705 -26.87 -18.01 -8.34
C GLY A 705 -25.98 -16.90 -8.87
N TYR A 706 -25.42 -17.03 -10.07
CA TYR A 706 -24.63 -15.98 -10.69
C TYR A 706 -24.89 -15.83 -12.19
N LEU A 707 -24.69 -14.59 -12.66
CA LEU A 707 -24.81 -14.20 -14.04
C LEU A 707 -23.73 -13.18 -14.35
N ASN A 708 -22.87 -13.50 -15.30
CA ASN A 708 -21.89 -12.57 -15.84
C ASN A 708 -22.14 -12.39 -17.33
N TYR A 709 -22.35 -11.18 -17.78
CA TYR A 709 -22.51 -10.84 -19.18
C TYR A 709 -21.56 -9.74 -19.58
N ARG A 710 -20.86 -9.95 -20.69
CA ARG A 710 -19.97 -8.95 -21.26
C ARG A 710 -20.18 -8.87 -22.76
N SER A 711 -20.34 -7.65 -23.26
CA SER A 711 -20.48 -7.39 -24.69
C SER A 711 -19.64 -6.20 -25.12
N LEU A 712 -18.93 -6.37 -26.25
CA LEU A 712 -18.16 -5.35 -26.93
C LEU A 712 -18.65 -5.27 -28.37
N SER A 713 -19.50 -4.29 -28.70
CA SER A 713 -20.04 -4.12 -30.03
C SER A 713 -19.12 -3.26 -30.90
N GLU A 714 -19.00 -3.57 -32.18
CA GLU A 714 -18.31 -2.71 -33.18
C GLU A 714 -19.01 -1.35 -33.36
N ARG A 715 -20.27 -1.29 -32.98
CA ARG A 715 -21.08 -0.06 -33.06
C ARG A 715 -20.90 0.85 -31.84
N GLY A 716 -19.81 0.67 -31.04
CA GLY A 716 -19.46 1.50 -29.91
C GLY A 716 -20.14 1.16 -28.58
N TRP A 717 -21.03 0.20 -28.53
CA TRP A 717 -21.68 -0.24 -27.31
C TRP A 717 -20.80 -1.20 -26.50
N LYS A 718 -20.66 -0.91 -25.21
CA LYS A 718 -20.01 -1.79 -24.21
C LYS A 718 -21.04 -2.09 -23.13
N GLN A 719 -21.14 -3.35 -22.75
CA GLN A 719 -22.03 -3.77 -21.69
C GLN A 719 -21.30 -4.75 -20.77
N ASN A 720 -21.45 -4.58 -19.47
CA ASN A 720 -20.94 -5.47 -18.46
C ASN A 720 -21.98 -5.61 -17.35
N ILE A 721 -22.40 -6.83 -17.07
CA ILE A 721 -23.38 -7.14 -16.03
C ILE A 721 -22.79 -8.25 -15.18
N VAL A 722 -22.69 -8.01 -13.90
CA VAL A 722 -22.37 -9.01 -12.88
C VAL A 722 -23.52 -9.03 -11.90
N TYR A 723 -24.13 -10.18 -11.71
CA TYR A 723 -25.17 -10.40 -10.74
C TYR A 723 -24.86 -11.67 -9.96
N LYS A 724 -24.90 -11.60 -8.64
CA LYS A 724 -24.81 -12.75 -7.76
C LYS A 724 -25.88 -12.65 -6.69
N LYS A 725 -26.55 -13.76 -6.45
CA LYS A 725 -27.54 -13.93 -5.39
C LYS A 725 -27.09 -15.07 -4.49
N ARG A 726 -27.08 -14.83 -3.20
CA ARG A 726 -26.82 -15.87 -2.21
C ARG A 726 -27.96 -15.92 -1.21
N ILE A 727 -28.48 -17.13 -0.97
CA ILE A 727 -29.45 -17.41 0.05
C ILE A 727 -28.86 -18.49 0.95
N LYS A 728 -28.56 -18.15 2.18
CA LYS A 728 -28.01 -19.07 3.19
C LYS A 728 -29.04 -19.26 4.30
N SER A 729 -29.38 -20.51 4.57
CA SER A 729 -30.17 -20.94 5.72
C SER A 729 -29.24 -21.60 6.72
N SER A 730 -29.19 -21.13 7.96
CA SER A 730 -28.33 -21.66 9.01
C SER A 730 -29.18 -22.10 10.20
N SER A 731 -28.79 -23.23 10.83
CA SER A 731 -29.41 -23.74 12.03
C SER A 731 -28.93 -23.06 13.31
N SER A 732 -27.69 -22.56 13.32
CA SER A 732 -27.03 -21.97 14.48
C SER A 732 -26.77 -20.47 14.39
N ASN A 733 -26.73 -19.92 13.16
CA ASN A 733 -26.41 -18.53 12.88
C ASN A 733 -27.54 -17.82 12.14
N ALA A 734 -27.42 -16.50 11.97
CA ALA A 734 -28.37 -15.74 11.17
C ALA A 734 -28.42 -16.25 9.72
N SER A 735 -29.62 -16.41 9.18
CA SER A 735 -29.85 -16.68 7.77
C SER A 735 -29.60 -15.42 6.94
N TYR A 736 -29.01 -15.58 5.76
CA TYR A 736 -28.66 -14.45 4.89
C TYR A 736 -29.38 -14.56 3.55
N ASP A 737 -29.91 -13.43 3.11
CA ASP A 737 -30.39 -13.25 1.74
C ASP A 737 -29.85 -11.95 1.20
N TYR A 738 -28.81 -12.02 0.35
CA TYR A 738 -28.18 -10.83 -0.20
C TYR A 738 -27.84 -10.94 -1.68
N SER A 739 -27.74 -9.79 -2.32
CA SER A 739 -27.43 -9.67 -3.73
C SER A 739 -26.27 -8.70 -3.98
N LEU A 740 -25.42 -9.06 -4.93
CA LEU A 740 -24.35 -8.24 -5.44
C LEU A 740 -24.61 -7.96 -6.92
N ILE A 741 -24.68 -6.69 -7.29
CA ILE A 741 -24.98 -6.24 -8.64
C ILE A 741 -23.95 -5.24 -9.11
N ASP A 742 -23.39 -5.42 -10.30
CA ASP A 742 -22.52 -4.45 -10.97
C ASP A 742 -22.94 -4.35 -12.43
N LEU A 743 -23.53 -3.21 -12.80
CA LEU A 743 -24.06 -2.90 -14.12
C LEU A 743 -23.23 -1.81 -14.75
N GLY A 744 -22.65 -2.06 -15.89
CA GLY A 744 -21.96 -1.06 -16.69
C GLY A 744 -22.50 -1.05 -18.12
N MET A 745 -22.92 0.10 -18.61
CA MET A 745 -23.31 0.28 -20.01
C MET A 745 -22.67 1.55 -20.55
N GLY A 746 -22.07 1.48 -21.73
CA GLY A 746 -21.46 2.63 -22.36
C GLY A 746 -21.61 2.62 -23.85
N TYR A 747 -21.73 3.80 -24.42
CA TYR A 747 -21.67 4.06 -25.83
C TYR A 747 -20.57 5.04 -26.11
N ASN A 748 -19.56 4.59 -26.86
CA ASN A 748 -18.49 5.46 -27.33
C ASN A 748 -18.05 4.98 -28.72
N GLN A 749 -18.29 5.78 -29.71
CA GLN A 749 -17.86 5.53 -31.08
C GLN A 749 -17.11 6.74 -31.59
N ALA A 750 -15.92 6.51 -32.15
CA ALA A 750 -15.12 7.56 -32.75
C ALA A 750 -15.93 8.30 -33.83
N TYR A 751 -15.81 9.62 -33.86
CA TYR A 751 -16.51 10.54 -34.83
C TYR A 751 -18.01 10.68 -34.64
N LYS A 752 -18.63 10.03 -33.64
CA LYS A 752 -20.04 10.32 -33.32
C LYS A 752 -20.12 11.42 -32.26
N PRO A 753 -21.15 12.29 -32.36
CA PRO A 753 -21.30 13.45 -31.46
C PRO A 753 -21.66 13.04 -30.03
N PHE A 754 -22.17 11.82 -29.84
CA PHE A 754 -22.73 11.34 -28.60
C PHE A 754 -21.84 10.30 -27.94
N GLN A 755 -21.55 10.47 -26.64
CA GLN A 755 -20.92 9.51 -25.79
C GLN A 755 -21.72 9.42 -24.48
N TRP A 756 -21.91 8.22 -24.00
CA TRP A 756 -22.65 7.97 -22.76
C TRP A 756 -22.09 6.78 -22.03
N GLU A 757 -21.92 6.91 -20.73
CA GLU A 757 -21.50 5.85 -19.83
C GLU A 757 -22.35 5.90 -18.56
N ILE A 758 -22.91 4.77 -18.17
CA ILE A 758 -23.63 4.57 -16.91
C ILE A 758 -23.04 3.38 -16.18
N GLN A 759 -22.82 3.53 -14.89
CA GLN A 759 -22.46 2.45 -13.98
C GLN A 759 -23.42 2.49 -12.80
N ALA A 760 -23.89 1.32 -12.39
CA ALA A 760 -24.73 1.15 -11.22
C ALA A 760 -24.28 -0.09 -10.44
N ARG A 761 -24.07 0.06 -9.14
CA ARG A 761 -23.65 -1.02 -8.26
C ARG A 761 -24.59 -1.08 -7.07
N LYS A 762 -24.98 -2.28 -6.69
CA LYS A 762 -25.63 -2.57 -5.44
C LYS A 762 -24.85 -3.65 -4.72
N GLU A 763 -24.53 -3.41 -3.49
CA GLU A 763 -23.83 -4.33 -2.61
C GLU A 763 -24.62 -4.44 -1.31
N GLU A 764 -25.12 -5.62 -1.04
CA GLU A 764 -25.70 -5.98 0.25
C GLU A 764 -24.63 -6.76 1.02
N SER A 765 -24.24 -6.28 2.16
CA SER A 765 -23.17 -6.88 2.99
C SER A 765 -23.45 -6.59 4.45
N PHE A 766 -22.66 -7.20 5.32
CA PHE A 766 -22.61 -6.78 6.72
C PHE A 766 -21.49 -5.76 6.86
N SER A 767 -21.79 -4.61 7.46
CA SER A 767 -20.80 -3.61 7.82
C SER A 767 -20.72 -3.47 9.33
N GLU A 768 -19.51 -3.19 9.80
CA GLU A 768 -19.32 -2.81 11.20
C GLU A 768 -19.82 -1.38 11.39
N GLU A 769 -20.64 -1.18 12.41
CA GLU A 769 -21.18 0.11 12.77
C GLU A 769 -20.06 1.07 13.17
N ARG A 770 -20.18 2.32 12.76
CA ARG A 770 -19.22 3.38 13.09
C ARG A 770 -19.90 4.44 13.95
N ALA A 771 -19.29 4.77 15.06
CA ALA A 771 -19.70 5.91 15.88
C ALA A 771 -18.75 7.09 15.66
N ILE A 772 -19.32 8.31 15.63
CA ILE A 772 -18.51 9.52 15.68
C ILE A 772 -18.11 9.75 17.14
N VAL A 773 -16.81 9.87 17.34
CA VAL A 773 -16.25 10.12 18.67
C VAL A 773 -15.43 11.40 18.65
N TYR A 774 -15.32 12.03 19.82
CA TYR A 774 -14.62 13.29 20.01
C TYR A 774 -13.47 13.09 20.98
N ASP A 775 -12.26 13.42 20.54
CA ASP A 775 -11.03 13.29 21.32
C ASP A 775 -10.44 14.68 21.59
N SER A 776 -9.95 14.88 22.81
CA SER A 776 -9.36 16.14 23.22
C SER A 776 -7.94 16.26 22.68
N VAL A 777 -7.66 17.34 21.96
CA VAL A 777 -6.34 17.65 21.40
C VAL A 777 -5.66 18.83 22.07
N GLY A 778 -6.29 19.41 23.08
CA GLY A 778 -5.80 20.59 23.79
C GLY A 778 -6.53 21.87 23.40
N ALA A 779 -6.43 22.86 24.25
CA ALA A 779 -7.17 24.12 24.12
C ALA A 779 -6.85 24.85 22.80
N GLY A 780 -7.88 25.07 21.98
CA GLY A 780 -7.77 25.81 20.72
C GLY A 780 -7.13 25.05 19.57
N LEU A 781 -6.81 23.73 19.71
CA LEU A 781 -6.17 22.90 18.69
C LEU A 781 -7.16 22.02 17.93
N GLY A 782 -8.44 22.01 18.36
CA GLY A 782 -9.49 21.19 17.76
C GLY A 782 -10.44 21.97 16.88
N GLN A 783 -11.46 21.28 16.40
CA GLN A 783 -12.52 21.80 15.54
C GLN A 783 -13.90 21.75 16.22
N TYR A 784 -13.98 21.24 17.43
CA TYR A 784 -15.20 21.10 18.20
C TYR A 784 -14.97 21.50 19.64
N ARG A 785 -16.01 22.06 20.25
CA ARG A 785 -16.06 22.38 21.66
C ARG A 785 -17.22 21.63 22.32
N TYR A 786 -16.99 21.08 23.50
CA TYR A 786 -18.05 20.42 24.26
C TYR A 786 -18.99 21.46 24.90
N ASP A 787 -20.29 21.29 24.69
CA ASP A 787 -21.34 22.09 25.33
C ASP A 787 -21.98 21.28 26.48
N PRO A 788 -21.69 21.62 27.71
CA PRO A 788 -22.20 20.89 28.88
C PRO A 788 -23.71 21.05 29.10
N VAL A 789 -24.34 22.05 28.50
CA VAL A 789 -25.79 22.30 28.65
C VAL A 789 -26.60 21.31 27.82
N PHE A 790 -26.14 21.07 26.59
CA PHE A 790 -26.79 20.15 25.63
C PHE A 790 -26.14 18.77 25.59
N ASN A 791 -25.08 18.55 26.36
CA ASN A 791 -24.26 17.30 26.33
C ASN A 791 -23.89 16.91 24.92
N THR A 792 -23.39 17.84 24.10
CA THR A 792 -23.06 17.64 22.71
C THR A 792 -21.82 18.43 22.32
N TYR A 793 -21.21 18.06 21.19
CA TYR A 793 -20.07 18.78 20.63
C TYR A 793 -20.55 19.70 19.49
N ILE A 794 -20.19 20.97 19.58
CA ILE A 794 -20.50 21.98 18.55
C ILE A 794 -19.23 22.36 17.81
N SER A 795 -19.36 22.59 16.49
CA SER A 795 -18.23 23.01 15.68
C SER A 795 -17.72 24.38 16.12
N ASP A 796 -16.43 24.46 16.43
CA ASP A 796 -15.73 25.67 16.85
C ASP A 796 -14.32 25.65 16.27
N VAL A 797 -13.94 26.70 15.52
CA VAL A 797 -12.62 26.80 14.85
C VAL A 797 -11.46 26.78 15.86
N ASN A 798 -11.70 27.23 17.07
CA ASN A 798 -10.75 27.20 18.20
C ASN A 798 -11.22 26.21 19.28
N GLY A 799 -11.84 25.13 18.88
CA GLY A 799 -12.30 24.08 19.76
C GLY A 799 -11.15 23.28 20.39
N ASP A 800 -11.50 22.41 21.32
CA ASP A 800 -10.55 21.60 22.08
C ASP A 800 -10.60 20.12 21.67
N PHE A 801 -11.50 19.76 20.75
CA PHE A 801 -11.76 18.38 20.33
C PHE A 801 -11.72 18.24 18.83
N ILE A 802 -11.27 17.06 18.37
CA ILE A 802 -11.40 16.60 16.99
C ILE A 802 -12.39 15.43 16.92
N ALA A 803 -13.17 15.35 15.83
CA ALA A 803 -14.10 14.26 15.61
C ALA A 803 -13.51 13.25 14.63
N TYR A 804 -13.63 11.96 14.94
CA TYR A 804 -13.29 10.88 14.01
C TYR A 804 -14.22 9.68 14.20
N ASN A 805 -14.25 8.81 13.21
CA ASN A 805 -15.08 7.63 13.22
C ASN A 805 -14.33 6.44 13.83
N VAL A 806 -14.95 5.77 14.79
CA VAL A 806 -14.45 4.51 15.36
C VAL A 806 -15.42 3.38 15.09
N LEU A 807 -14.90 2.17 14.93
CA LEU A 807 -15.70 0.96 14.80
C LEU A 807 -16.25 0.55 16.17
N THR A 808 -17.55 0.25 16.24
CA THR A 808 -18.21 -0.14 17.50
C THR A 808 -18.06 -1.62 17.82
N GLY A 809 -17.64 -2.45 16.83
CA GLY A 809 -17.64 -3.90 16.95
C GLY A 809 -18.99 -4.56 16.60
N ASN A 810 -20.07 -3.79 16.57
CA ASN A 810 -21.39 -4.27 16.15
C ASN A 810 -21.46 -4.41 14.63
N ARG A 811 -22.14 -5.45 14.13
CA ARG A 811 -22.33 -5.69 12.71
C ARG A 811 -23.79 -5.65 12.35
N GLU A 812 -24.10 -4.81 11.40
CA GLU A 812 -25.45 -4.66 10.88
C GLU A 812 -25.50 -4.91 9.37
N PRO A 813 -26.63 -5.43 8.87
CA PRO A 813 -26.88 -5.50 7.43
C PRO A 813 -26.85 -4.09 6.84
N ASN A 814 -26.04 -3.88 5.81
CA ASN A 814 -25.89 -2.61 5.14
C ASN A 814 -25.96 -2.80 3.63
N THR A 815 -26.74 -1.97 2.98
CA THR A 815 -26.83 -1.92 1.52
C THR A 815 -26.14 -0.65 1.03
N ALA A 816 -25.14 -0.80 0.18
CA ALA A 816 -24.49 0.29 -0.52
C ALA A 816 -24.96 0.33 -1.98
N ILE A 817 -25.41 1.48 -2.45
CA ILE A 817 -25.75 1.73 -3.84
C ILE A 817 -24.88 2.85 -4.36
N GLU A 818 -24.23 2.61 -5.48
CA GLU A 818 -23.47 3.60 -6.19
C GLU A 818 -23.93 3.70 -7.62
N GLY A 819 -24.13 4.93 -8.09
CA GLY A 819 -24.43 5.24 -9.47
C GLY A 819 -23.48 6.29 -10.03
N SER A 820 -23.05 6.16 -11.27
CA SER A 820 -22.38 7.23 -11.97
C SER A 820 -22.84 7.29 -13.41
N GLN A 821 -23.02 8.49 -13.93
CA GLN A 821 -23.37 8.75 -15.30
C GLN A 821 -22.43 9.80 -15.88
N LYS A 822 -21.93 9.53 -17.06
CA LYS A 822 -21.14 10.48 -17.85
C LYS A 822 -21.78 10.60 -19.21
N PHE A 823 -22.15 11.80 -19.57
CA PHE A 823 -22.75 12.12 -20.83
C PHE A 823 -21.95 13.19 -21.52
N SER A 824 -21.69 13.05 -22.81
CA SER A 824 -21.05 14.08 -23.63
C SER A 824 -21.70 14.13 -25.00
N LEU A 825 -22.04 15.35 -25.40
CA LEU A 825 -22.61 15.64 -26.71
C LEU A 825 -21.81 16.77 -27.38
N ASP A 826 -21.10 16.40 -28.43
CA ASP A 826 -20.24 17.31 -29.22
C ASP A 826 -20.96 17.71 -30.52
N LEU A 827 -21.66 18.84 -30.50
CA LEU A 827 -22.42 19.33 -31.64
C LEU A 827 -21.53 19.83 -32.78
N SER A 828 -20.25 20.13 -32.55
CA SER A 828 -19.31 20.47 -33.59
C SER A 828 -19.14 19.37 -34.66
N ARG A 829 -19.45 18.13 -34.29
CA ARG A 829 -19.43 16.98 -35.19
C ARG A 829 -20.70 16.79 -36.01
N VAL A 830 -21.67 17.67 -35.84
CA VAL A 830 -22.94 17.64 -36.58
C VAL A 830 -22.94 18.80 -37.59
N LEU A 831 -23.05 18.49 -38.87
CA LEU A 831 -23.04 19.47 -39.92
C LEU A 831 -24.10 20.58 -39.70
N GLY A 832 -23.67 21.84 -39.73
CA GLY A 832 -24.56 22.99 -39.61
C GLY A 832 -24.86 23.44 -38.17
N PHE A 833 -24.21 22.78 -37.14
CA PHE A 833 -24.34 23.23 -35.76
C PHE A 833 -23.10 24.03 -35.32
N PRO A 834 -23.25 24.95 -34.38
CA PRO A 834 -22.12 25.68 -33.78
C PRO A 834 -21.26 24.75 -32.94
N ASP A 835 -20.02 25.14 -32.68
CA ASP A 835 -19.08 24.42 -31.85
C ASP A 835 -19.51 24.49 -30.37
N ILE A 836 -20.42 23.60 -30.00
CA ILE A 836 -20.96 23.47 -28.66
C ILE A 836 -20.65 22.05 -28.15
N LEU A 837 -19.99 21.98 -27.03
CA LEU A 837 -19.75 20.73 -26.29
C LEU A 837 -20.54 20.77 -25.00
N PHE A 838 -21.49 19.84 -24.85
CA PHE A 838 -22.25 19.61 -23.64
C PHE A 838 -21.70 18.40 -22.90
N ARG A 839 -21.42 18.54 -21.61
CA ARG A 839 -21.02 17.45 -20.72
C ARG A 839 -21.88 17.45 -19.46
N ALA A 840 -22.33 16.27 -19.06
CA ALA A 840 -23.00 16.07 -17.78
C ALA A 840 -22.40 14.88 -17.06
N ASN A 841 -21.94 15.08 -15.83
CA ASN A 841 -21.43 14.05 -14.97
C ASN A 841 -22.29 14.02 -13.70
N SER A 842 -22.75 12.85 -13.31
CA SER A 842 -23.47 12.65 -12.05
C SER A 842 -22.89 11.46 -11.33
N ARG A 843 -22.72 11.58 -10.02
CA ARG A 843 -22.34 10.50 -9.14
C ARG A 843 -23.23 10.52 -7.92
N GLN A 844 -23.68 9.35 -7.54
CA GLN A 844 -24.62 9.16 -6.44
C GLN A 844 -24.17 7.97 -5.60
N GLU A 845 -24.24 8.11 -4.29
CA GLU A 845 -23.92 7.08 -3.32
C GLU A 845 -24.99 7.11 -2.22
N PHE A 846 -25.59 5.96 -1.96
CA PHE A 846 -26.54 5.77 -0.88
C PHE A 846 -26.10 4.56 -0.05
N ARG A 847 -26.14 4.71 1.26
CA ARG A 847 -25.91 3.61 2.20
C ARG A 847 -27.01 3.59 3.24
N GLY A 848 -27.41 2.39 3.66
CA GLY A 848 -28.44 2.21 4.65
C GLY A 848 -28.95 0.76 4.70
N GLN A 849 -30.05 0.52 5.39
CA GLN A 849 -30.54 -0.83 5.55
C GLN A 849 -31.21 -1.38 4.27
N VAL A 850 -31.99 -0.58 3.54
CA VAL A 850 -32.75 -1.07 2.38
C VAL A 850 -32.81 -0.08 1.19
N PRO A 851 -31.74 0.64 0.81
CA PRO A 851 -31.82 1.46 -0.39
C PRO A 851 -31.97 0.59 -1.64
N THR A 852 -32.69 1.08 -2.65
CA THR A 852 -32.93 0.36 -3.91
C THR A 852 -32.17 0.99 -5.07
N LEU A 853 -31.85 0.20 -6.11
CA LEU A 853 -31.21 0.72 -7.34
C LEU A 853 -32.01 1.86 -8.01
N GLY A 854 -33.32 1.95 -7.73
CA GLY A 854 -34.15 3.06 -8.20
C GLY A 854 -33.68 4.44 -7.75
N TYR A 855 -32.96 4.53 -6.63
CA TYR A 855 -32.41 5.79 -6.10
C TYR A 855 -31.40 6.46 -7.03
N ILE A 856 -30.73 5.69 -7.89
CA ILE A 856 -29.84 6.25 -8.93
C ILE A 856 -30.61 7.11 -9.93
N LEU A 857 -31.86 6.75 -10.21
CA LEU A 857 -32.71 7.49 -11.17
C LEU A 857 -33.60 8.51 -10.45
N ARG A 858 -34.06 8.18 -9.24
CA ARG A 858 -34.94 9.03 -8.44
C ARG A 858 -34.49 8.97 -6.99
N PRO A 859 -33.57 9.86 -6.57
CA PRO A 859 -33.10 9.93 -5.21
C PRO A 859 -34.25 10.25 -4.24
N ASP A 860 -34.35 9.47 -3.17
CA ASP A 860 -35.22 9.76 -2.04
C ASP A 860 -34.32 10.09 -0.82
N ILE A 861 -34.14 11.38 -0.57
CA ILE A 861 -33.28 11.90 0.51
C ILE A 861 -34.02 11.86 1.87
N GLN A 862 -35.35 11.72 1.85
CA GLN A 862 -36.17 11.69 3.07
C GLN A 862 -36.39 10.28 3.63
N ASP A 863 -35.90 9.26 2.94
CA ASP A 863 -36.02 7.88 3.40
C ASP A 863 -35.14 7.67 4.64
N THR A 864 -35.78 7.38 5.77
CA THR A 864 -35.11 7.13 7.06
C THR A 864 -34.26 5.85 7.08
N SER A 865 -34.42 4.96 6.10
CA SER A 865 -33.58 3.77 5.93
C SER A 865 -32.21 4.09 5.35
N VAL A 866 -32.01 5.30 4.82
CA VAL A 866 -30.73 5.77 4.26
C VAL A 866 -29.95 6.50 5.35
N SER A 867 -28.85 5.87 5.79
CA SER A 867 -27.94 6.43 6.80
C SER A 867 -26.97 7.46 6.22
N ARG A 868 -26.64 7.35 4.94
CA ARG A 868 -25.74 8.27 4.22
C ARG A 868 -26.13 8.40 2.77
N SER A 869 -26.19 9.64 2.28
CA SER A 869 -26.35 9.94 0.86
C SER A 869 -25.31 10.97 0.42
N ASN A 870 -24.76 10.76 -0.76
CA ASN A 870 -23.87 11.71 -1.42
C ASN A 870 -24.28 11.82 -2.90
N ILE A 871 -24.65 13.03 -3.33
CA ILE A 871 -25.10 13.28 -4.69
C ILE A 871 -24.23 14.41 -5.24
N TYR A 872 -23.49 14.12 -6.28
CA TYR A 872 -22.71 15.10 -7.03
C TYR A 872 -23.17 15.14 -8.47
N SER A 873 -23.47 16.32 -8.99
CA SER A 873 -23.82 16.51 -10.38
C SER A 873 -23.11 17.74 -10.93
N ARG A 874 -22.51 17.61 -12.10
CA ARG A 874 -21.83 18.70 -12.80
C ARG A 874 -22.29 18.74 -14.25
N ILE A 875 -22.78 19.89 -14.69
CA ILE A 875 -23.17 20.14 -16.06
C ILE A 875 -22.25 21.24 -16.62
N GLU A 876 -21.64 20.96 -17.74
CA GLU A 876 -20.78 21.91 -18.47
C GLU A 876 -21.31 22.13 -19.87
N MET A 877 -21.38 23.39 -20.28
CA MET A 877 -21.61 23.75 -21.65
C MET A 877 -20.44 24.62 -22.12
N ILE A 878 -19.72 24.16 -23.10
CA ILE A 878 -18.54 24.84 -23.66
C ILE A 878 -18.89 25.34 -25.05
N PHE A 879 -18.83 26.65 -25.22
CA PHE A 879 -19.01 27.32 -26.51
C PHE A 879 -17.63 27.69 -27.04
N SER A 880 -17.27 27.20 -28.21
CA SER A 880 -16.06 27.61 -28.91
C SER A 880 -16.45 28.46 -30.10
N SER A 881 -16.05 29.73 -30.11
CA SER A 881 -16.03 30.54 -31.31
C SER A 881 -14.57 30.80 -31.67
N ASN A 882 -14.29 31.07 -32.95
CA ASN A 882 -12.93 31.19 -33.48
C ASN A 882 -12.00 32.16 -32.74
N HIS A 883 -12.47 32.89 -31.74
CA HIS A 883 -11.66 33.80 -30.91
C HIS A 883 -11.99 33.89 -29.43
N ARG A 884 -12.99 33.16 -28.90
CA ARG A 884 -13.33 33.20 -27.48
C ARG A 884 -13.91 31.84 -27.02
N ILE A 885 -13.43 31.34 -25.87
CA ILE A 885 -14.02 30.20 -25.18
C ILE A 885 -14.83 30.77 -24.00
N LEU A 886 -16.12 30.46 -23.95
CA LEU A 886 -16.96 30.71 -22.79
C LEU A 886 -17.32 29.39 -22.13
N THR A 887 -16.99 29.24 -20.88
CA THR A 887 -17.34 28.04 -20.10
C THR A 887 -18.33 28.43 -19.01
N TRP A 888 -19.47 27.74 -18.96
CA TRP A 888 -20.42 27.87 -17.88
C TRP A 888 -20.51 26.56 -17.12
N ILE A 889 -20.35 26.62 -15.79
CA ILE A 889 -20.34 25.47 -14.90
C ILE A 889 -21.34 25.75 -13.79
N GLU A 890 -22.23 24.81 -13.56
CA GLU A 890 -23.15 24.80 -12.41
C GLU A 890 -22.97 23.52 -11.63
N ASN A 891 -22.78 23.67 -10.32
CA ASN A 891 -22.57 22.55 -9.39
C ASN A 891 -23.87 22.22 -8.70
#